data_7aa301340048bca9486490eb1dc264b7
#
_entry.id   7aa301340048bca9486490eb1dc264b7
#
_cell.length_a   1.000
_cell.length_b   1.000
_cell.length_c   1.000
_cell.angle_alpha   90.00
_cell.angle_beta   90.00
_cell.angle_gamma   90.00
#
_symmetry.space_group_name_H-M   'P 1'
#
loop_
_entity.id
_entity.type
_entity.pdbx_description
1 polymer ?
#
loop_
_entity_poly.entity_id
_entity_poly.type
_entity_poly.pdbx_seq_one_letter_code
_entity_poly.pdbx_strand_id
1 'polypeptide(L)'
;MKRVKLMINGRSHEVVADENLTLLDLLRDEFHLTGTKQSCDQTGQCGACTVIMNGRAAKSCLYKVAKLDGASIITVEGLGTPENPHLIQQAFVLSGAIQCGYCTPGFIMATKALLDKNNNPTTEEIKKALAGNLCRCTGYVKIIDAVKLAARFLRGEITPDEVRPDPNGPKVGVSHPRPSALAKACGTARFTADYVVPGALEVAVVHSPHAHAKIVKIDFSEAEKMPGVVGFLTYKDIKGTNRLVMNTDDRPVLCEDRVRVIGDPVVAVVAECRHQAREAAQKVKVEYELLPVLNTPEEALQEGAIQVHDDRPNLYYTQPQIKGDADKAFAEAAAVVEGHFKTQINHQSPLEPEVSLAYLTEEDGEEKLVVVGRSINIHKHLAVLQDALGFENIRYEEAFSGGQFGMKVEITSEAIAAAAALKFRRPVRYRPSLQESMFLSPKRHPYDMKAKLCADKDGYITGYKIDFTVDNGAYHSNGDVIIGRSLRMLSGAYNIPNLHAMSRLVYTNNPWGSSARGAGPPQTNFTLECLVNMLAEKMGIDPLEFRLQNTLQPSLGHSKSNGVVPREWPFPVVCEAIKPYYERAKEEVKKYKDGNIVRGVGIAAASFGVGSAGDKSIVSVELNEDEGVTIYAAVADPGEGNDSMLTQIAAEGLGIPMDKVRLVTRNTDETTATGPAAGSRMTYMCGGALINAIEQIKQAMEEVGAKTFKELIAAGKPARYNGTKQAEFAGPLDKETGQGPGYESEVHCVQMIEVEVSKETGEVKVLKATTAVDSGPVINRLNYEGQLEGGADMGVGYALREEYIAGYTKDWVTFKYPRMKDSFEMVSIITETPRYNGANGSTGVGEMTMLPTAPAVISAIYDAIGVWITELPATPEKIKAALAKK
;
A
#
# COMPACT_ATOMS: atom_id res chain seq x y z
N MET A 1 9.90 -9.26 -40.90
CA MET A 1 10.70 -8.07 -40.55
C MET A 1 10.43 -6.95 -41.50
N LYS A 2 10.11 -5.74 -41.03
CA LYS A 2 9.85 -4.52 -41.81
C LYS A 2 10.75 -3.38 -41.36
N ARG A 3 11.38 -2.64 -42.26
CA ARG A 3 12.08 -1.39 -41.92
C ARG A 3 11.07 -0.28 -41.74
N VAL A 4 11.21 0.46 -40.67
CA VAL A 4 10.32 1.54 -40.26
C VAL A 4 11.16 2.73 -39.82
N LYS A 5 10.83 3.94 -40.33
CA LYS A 5 11.45 5.19 -39.88
C LYS A 5 10.57 5.85 -38.85
N LEU A 6 11.16 6.19 -37.69
CA LEU A 6 10.49 6.85 -36.58
C LEU A 6 11.25 8.10 -36.14
N MET A 7 10.51 9.13 -35.80
CA MET A 7 11.06 10.29 -35.08
C MET A 7 10.81 10.09 -33.60
N ILE A 8 11.85 9.86 -32.79
CA ILE A 8 11.72 9.65 -31.35
C ILE A 8 12.46 10.77 -30.63
N ASN A 9 11.74 11.56 -29.81
CA ASN A 9 12.26 12.72 -29.08
C ASN A 9 13.09 13.67 -29.99
N GLY A 10 12.59 13.95 -31.18
CA GLY A 10 13.23 14.85 -32.15
C GLY A 10 14.38 14.24 -32.95
N ARG A 11 14.70 12.95 -32.77
CA ARG A 11 15.76 12.24 -33.50
C ARG A 11 15.15 11.21 -34.47
N SER A 12 15.71 11.13 -35.70
CA SER A 12 15.29 10.13 -36.69
C SER A 12 15.98 8.80 -36.45
N HIS A 13 15.21 7.71 -36.42
CA HIS A 13 15.70 6.35 -36.25
C HIS A 13 15.12 5.45 -37.33
N GLU A 14 15.95 4.52 -37.84
CA GLU A 14 15.51 3.42 -38.70
C GLU A 14 15.61 2.11 -37.89
N VAL A 15 14.48 1.43 -37.71
CA VAL A 15 14.37 0.19 -36.92
C VAL A 15 13.86 -0.95 -37.80
N VAL A 16 14.30 -2.18 -37.51
CA VAL A 16 13.78 -3.40 -38.15
C VAL A 16 12.81 -4.07 -37.16
N ALA A 17 11.54 -4.03 -37.50
CA ALA A 17 10.48 -4.54 -36.60
C ALA A 17 9.87 -5.82 -37.16
N ASP A 18 9.63 -6.78 -36.26
CA ASP A 18 8.70 -7.87 -36.55
C ASP A 18 7.25 -7.40 -36.35
N GLU A 19 6.30 -8.25 -36.69
CA GLU A 19 4.84 -7.92 -36.60
C GLU A 19 4.36 -7.83 -35.14
N ASN A 20 5.07 -8.35 -34.18
CA ASN A 20 4.65 -8.42 -32.78
C ASN A 20 5.25 -7.31 -31.91
N LEU A 21 6.40 -6.73 -32.34
CA LEU A 21 7.09 -5.69 -31.57
C LEU A 21 6.15 -4.49 -31.32
N THR A 22 5.88 -4.21 -30.05
CA THR A 22 5.09 -3.02 -29.68
C THR A 22 5.96 -1.80 -29.57
N LEU A 23 5.35 -0.60 -29.72
CA LEU A 23 6.07 0.65 -29.48
C LEU A 23 6.59 0.74 -28.05
N LEU A 24 5.87 0.17 -27.08
CA LEU A 24 6.30 0.10 -25.67
C LEU A 24 7.61 -0.68 -25.55
N ASP A 25 7.67 -1.90 -26.11
CA ASP A 25 8.86 -2.76 -25.99
C ASP A 25 10.05 -2.11 -26.72
N LEU A 26 9.82 -1.52 -27.92
CA LEU A 26 10.85 -0.77 -28.62
C LEU A 26 11.44 0.37 -27.79
N LEU A 27 10.58 1.21 -27.18
CA LEU A 27 11.03 2.34 -26.36
C LEU A 27 11.80 1.89 -25.13
N ARG A 28 11.35 0.82 -24.44
CA ARG A 28 11.94 0.36 -23.19
C ARG A 28 13.16 -0.53 -23.37
N ASP A 29 13.03 -1.55 -24.22
CA ASP A 29 14.07 -2.60 -24.30
C ASP A 29 15.19 -2.24 -25.29
N GLU A 30 14.89 -1.46 -26.36
CA GLU A 30 15.87 -1.07 -27.38
C GLU A 30 16.43 0.36 -27.18
N PHE A 31 15.55 1.33 -26.85
CA PHE A 31 15.97 2.74 -26.67
C PHE A 31 16.21 3.11 -25.22
N HIS A 32 15.94 2.22 -24.25
CA HIS A 32 16.07 2.44 -22.82
C HIS A 32 15.33 3.68 -22.29
N LEU A 33 14.23 4.09 -22.99
CA LEU A 33 13.33 5.16 -22.56
C LEU A 33 12.33 4.59 -21.55
N THR A 34 12.83 4.32 -20.35
CA THR A 34 12.11 3.55 -19.31
C THR A 34 11.08 4.36 -18.54
N GLY A 35 11.01 5.70 -18.74
CA GLY A 35 9.91 6.53 -18.23
C GLY A 35 8.54 6.08 -18.76
N THR A 36 8.51 5.46 -19.96
CA THR A 36 7.32 4.78 -20.47
C THR A 36 7.13 3.45 -19.72
N LYS A 37 6.17 3.38 -18.76
CA LYS A 37 6.00 2.25 -17.81
C LYS A 37 5.00 1.20 -18.31
N GLN A 38 5.05 -0.01 -17.72
CA GLN A 38 4.13 -1.11 -17.98
C GLN A 38 3.53 -1.66 -16.68
N SER A 39 2.19 -1.74 -16.59
CA SER A 39 1.47 -2.31 -15.45
C SER A 39 0.49 -3.42 -15.86
N CYS A 40 -0.32 -3.18 -16.88
CA CYS A 40 -1.46 -4.01 -17.25
C CYS A 40 -1.14 -5.09 -18.30
N ASP A 41 0.09 -5.49 -18.43
CA ASP A 41 0.56 -6.48 -19.41
C ASP A 41 0.08 -6.21 -20.83
N GLN A 42 0.24 -4.95 -21.28
CA GLN A 42 -0.07 -4.45 -22.63
C GLN A 42 -1.56 -4.49 -23.04
N THR A 43 -2.50 -4.59 -22.09
CA THR A 43 -3.94 -4.56 -22.37
C THR A 43 -4.51 -3.15 -22.56
N GLY A 44 -3.69 -2.10 -22.41
CA GLY A 44 -4.10 -0.71 -22.55
C GLY A 44 -4.96 -0.14 -21.40
N GLN A 45 -5.13 -0.85 -20.29
CA GLN A 45 -6.03 -0.46 -19.20
C GLN A 45 -5.47 0.65 -18.30
N CYS A 46 -4.14 0.64 -18.02
CA CYS A 46 -3.55 1.48 -16.96
C CYS A 46 -3.05 2.85 -17.42
N GLY A 47 -2.73 3.04 -18.70
CA GLY A 47 -2.20 4.30 -19.26
C GLY A 47 -0.78 4.68 -18.81
N ALA A 48 -0.07 3.85 -18.04
CA ALA A 48 1.31 4.12 -17.61
C ALA A 48 2.30 4.23 -18.78
N CYS A 49 1.95 3.65 -19.93
CA CYS A 49 2.71 3.68 -21.18
C CYS A 49 2.32 4.82 -22.14
N THR A 50 1.63 5.86 -21.68
CA THR A 50 1.19 6.98 -22.53
C THR A 50 2.39 7.78 -23.02
N VAL A 51 2.41 8.02 -24.33
CA VAL A 51 3.36 8.89 -25.06
C VAL A 51 2.57 9.88 -25.92
N ILE A 52 3.23 10.91 -26.45
CA ILE A 52 2.65 11.72 -27.54
C ILE A 52 3.06 11.08 -28.87
N MET A 53 2.09 10.70 -29.66
CA MET A 53 2.28 10.17 -31.01
C MET A 53 1.54 11.05 -32.01
N ASN A 54 2.26 11.67 -32.94
CA ASN A 54 1.71 12.58 -33.93
C ASN A 54 0.82 13.67 -33.28
N GLY A 55 1.28 14.27 -32.19
CA GLY A 55 0.59 15.35 -31.46
C GLY A 55 -0.61 14.90 -30.61
N ARG A 56 -0.80 13.58 -30.35
CA ARG A 56 -1.90 13.04 -29.56
C ARG A 56 -1.40 12.07 -28.50
N ALA A 57 -2.06 12.02 -27.34
CA ALA A 57 -1.79 11.00 -26.34
C ALA A 57 -2.14 9.61 -26.89
N ALA A 58 -1.20 8.68 -26.77
CA ALA A 58 -1.33 7.30 -27.25
C ALA A 58 -0.73 6.32 -26.24
N LYS A 59 -1.39 5.20 -26.03
CA LYS A 59 -0.88 4.10 -25.17
C LYS A 59 0.05 3.24 -26.01
N SER A 60 1.36 3.41 -25.87
CA SER A 60 2.39 2.78 -26.71
C SER A 60 2.29 1.25 -26.78
N CYS A 61 1.77 0.60 -25.76
CA CYS A 61 1.56 -0.85 -25.73
C CYS A 61 0.54 -1.38 -26.75
N LEU A 62 -0.33 -0.53 -27.28
CA LEU A 62 -1.37 -0.93 -28.24
C LEU A 62 -0.93 -0.79 -29.70
N TYR A 63 0.25 -0.25 -29.97
CA TYR A 63 0.72 0.05 -31.32
C TYR A 63 1.87 -0.86 -31.72
N LYS A 64 1.73 -1.54 -32.86
CA LYS A 64 2.78 -2.36 -33.47
C LYS A 64 3.71 -1.50 -34.30
N VAL A 65 5.02 -1.57 -34.02
CA VAL A 65 6.05 -0.74 -34.68
C VAL A 65 6.00 -0.85 -36.20
N ALA A 66 5.79 -2.07 -36.72
CA ALA A 66 5.70 -2.32 -38.17
C ALA A 66 4.63 -1.48 -38.90
N LYS A 67 3.68 -0.85 -38.17
CA LYS A 67 2.60 0.00 -38.69
C LYS A 67 2.83 1.50 -38.51
N LEU A 68 3.98 1.92 -37.94
CA LEU A 68 4.24 3.29 -37.50
C LEU A 68 5.25 4.05 -38.38
N ASP A 69 5.45 3.64 -39.64
CA ASP A 69 6.38 4.32 -40.54
C ASP A 69 6.07 5.81 -40.67
N GLY A 70 7.08 6.66 -40.43
CA GLY A 70 6.95 8.12 -40.45
C GLY A 70 6.36 8.74 -39.17
N ALA A 71 6.02 7.95 -38.16
CA ALA A 71 5.44 8.49 -36.94
C ALA A 71 6.44 9.30 -36.08
N SER A 72 5.93 10.37 -35.45
CA SER A 72 6.65 11.19 -34.48
C SER A 72 6.20 10.82 -33.06
N ILE A 73 7.15 10.44 -32.20
CA ILE A 73 6.91 10.00 -30.82
C ILE A 73 7.69 10.90 -29.87
N ILE A 74 7.01 11.39 -28.82
CA ILE A 74 7.65 12.10 -27.69
C ILE A 74 7.31 11.31 -26.42
N THR A 75 8.37 10.91 -25.71
CA THR A 75 8.26 10.30 -24.36
C THR A 75 8.47 11.37 -23.30
N VAL A 76 8.29 11.01 -22.03
CA VAL A 76 8.47 11.93 -20.90
C VAL A 76 9.92 12.47 -20.81
N GLU A 77 10.90 11.66 -21.21
CA GLU A 77 12.31 12.05 -21.27
C GLU A 77 12.59 13.09 -22.36
N GLY A 78 11.80 13.10 -23.43
CA GLY A 78 11.87 14.12 -24.48
C GLY A 78 11.13 15.42 -24.15
N LEU A 79 10.40 15.47 -23.04
CA LEU A 79 9.70 16.67 -22.59
C LEU A 79 10.62 17.59 -21.79
N GLY A 80 11.43 17.05 -20.88
CA GLY A 80 12.40 17.77 -20.07
C GLY A 80 13.24 16.84 -19.19
N THR A 81 14.37 17.34 -18.70
CA THR A 81 15.31 16.61 -17.83
C THR A 81 15.24 17.13 -16.39
N PRO A 82 15.80 16.44 -15.41
CA PRO A 82 15.88 16.94 -14.03
C PRO A 82 16.56 18.32 -13.90
N GLU A 83 17.54 18.61 -14.77
CA GLU A 83 18.26 19.88 -14.80
C GLU A 83 17.46 20.99 -15.52
N ASN A 84 16.60 20.63 -16.45
CA ASN A 84 15.74 21.55 -17.19
C ASN A 84 14.34 20.96 -17.37
N PRO A 85 13.56 20.85 -16.29
CA PRO A 85 12.24 20.25 -16.33
C PRO A 85 11.21 21.16 -17.00
N HIS A 86 10.34 20.59 -17.84
CA HIS A 86 9.23 21.28 -18.44
C HIS A 86 8.25 21.79 -17.38
N LEU A 87 7.52 22.89 -17.63
CA LEU A 87 6.57 23.49 -16.67
C LEU A 87 5.52 22.50 -16.18
N ILE A 88 5.06 21.56 -16.99
CA ILE A 88 4.16 20.49 -16.58
C ILE A 88 4.83 19.56 -15.54
N GLN A 89 6.09 19.17 -15.76
CA GLN A 89 6.84 18.33 -14.82
C GLN A 89 7.02 19.05 -13.49
N GLN A 90 7.37 20.35 -13.52
CA GLN A 90 7.47 21.19 -12.33
C GLN A 90 6.13 21.31 -11.57
N ALA A 91 5.01 21.49 -12.28
CA ALA A 91 3.69 21.56 -11.66
C ALA A 91 3.33 20.25 -10.92
N PHE A 92 3.62 19.08 -11.49
CA PHE A 92 3.41 17.79 -10.84
C PHE A 92 4.27 17.62 -9.58
N VAL A 93 5.50 18.12 -9.61
CA VAL A 93 6.42 18.13 -8.45
C VAL A 93 5.87 19.03 -7.34
N LEU A 94 5.51 20.26 -7.68
CA LEU A 94 5.12 21.32 -6.72
C LEU A 94 3.72 21.12 -6.12
N SER A 95 2.82 20.43 -6.83
CA SER A 95 1.47 20.14 -6.32
C SER A 95 1.39 18.86 -5.45
N GLY A 96 2.48 18.09 -5.32
CA GLY A 96 2.45 16.81 -4.63
C GLY A 96 1.74 15.68 -5.38
N ALA A 97 1.55 15.82 -6.68
CA ALA A 97 0.92 14.80 -7.53
C ALA A 97 1.77 13.54 -7.70
N ILE A 98 3.02 13.55 -7.21
CA ILE A 98 3.97 12.46 -7.34
C ILE A 98 4.16 11.79 -5.97
N GLN A 99 3.58 10.60 -5.79
CA GLN A 99 3.86 9.74 -4.64
C GLN A 99 4.86 8.63 -5.05
N CYS A 100 4.41 7.42 -5.35
CA CYS A 100 5.33 6.38 -5.82
C CYS A 100 5.98 6.74 -7.18
N GLY A 101 5.30 7.48 -8.04
CA GLY A 101 5.81 7.99 -9.32
C GLY A 101 5.62 7.05 -10.51
N TYR A 102 5.10 5.84 -10.31
CA TYR A 102 4.97 4.85 -11.39
C TYR A 102 4.00 5.27 -12.50
N CYS A 103 2.89 5.90 -12.15
CA CYS A 103 1.90 6.42 -13.10
C CYS A 103 2.26 7.81 -13.66
N THR A 104 3.17 8.53 -13.01
CA THR A 104 3.44 9.95 -13.24
C THR A 104 3.82 10.29 -14.69
N PRO A 105 4.75 9.56 -15.35
CA PRO A 105 5.08 9.83 -16.76
C PRO A 105 3.87 9.77 -17.68
N GLY A 106 3.01 8.76 -17.49
CA GLY A 106 1.79 8.61 -18.28
C GLY A 106 0.81 9.78 -18.10
N PHE A 107 0.62 10.26 -16.85
CA PHE A 107 -0.21 11.43 -16.56
C PHE A 107 0.37 12.72 -17.11
N ILE A 108 1.68 12.92 -17.02
CA ILE A 108 2.38 14.10 -17.59
C ILE A 108 2.17 14.15 -19.12
N MET A 109 2.32 13.02 -19.83
CA MET A 109 2.13 12.97 -21.28
C MET A 109 0.68 13.19 -21.67
N ALA A 110 -0.28 12.64 -20.92
CA ALA A 110 -1.71 12.92 -21.15
C ALA A 110 -2.06 14.39 -20.88
N THR A 111 -1.48 14.99 -19.81
CA THR A 111 -1.62 16.41 -19.49
C THR A 111 -1.06 17.30 -20.60
N LYS A 112 0.14 16.99 -21.13
CA LYS A 112 0.74 17.71 -22.27
C LYS A 112 -0.21 17.72 -23.47
N ALA A 113 -0.76 16.56 -23.84
CA ALA A 113 -1.70 16.46 -24.95
C ALA A 113 -3.01 17.24 -24.74
N LEU A 114 -3.47 17.38 -23.47
CA LEU A 114 -4.61 18.22 -23.11
C LEU A 114 -4.26 19.70 -23.25
N LEU A 115 -3.18 20.16 -22.59
CA LEU A 115 -2.82 21.56 -22.47
C LEU A 115 -2.32 22.17 -23.82
N ASP A 116 -1.82 21.35 -24.74
CA ASP A 116 -1.52 21.77 -26.12
C ASP A 116 -2.77 22.16 -26.93
N LYS A 117 -3.94 21.66 -26.51
CA LYS A 117 -5.23 21.94 -27.19
C LYS A 117 -6.08 22.95 -26.45
N ASN A 118 -6.05 22.87 -25.09
CA ASN A 118 -6.82 23.73 -24.20
C ASN A 118 -5.96 24.09 -23.00
N ASN A 119 -5.45 25.32 -22.97
CA ASN A 119 -4.58 25.78 -21.89
C ASN A 119 -5.32 26.30 -20.64
N ASN A 120 -6.67 26.18 -20.60
CA ASN A 120 -7.49 26.51 -19.44
C ASN A 120 -8.63 25.49 -19.27
N PRO A 121 -8.31 24.19 -19.01
CA PRO A 121 -9.34 23.17 -18.93
C PRO A 121 -10.13 23.24 -17.61
N THR A 122 -11.42 22.95 -17.70
CA THR A 122 -12.28 22.69 -16.54
C THR A 122 -11.90 21.37 -15.87
N THR A 123 -12.34 21.16 -14.62
CA THR A 123 -12.12 19.90 -13.90
C THR A 123 -12.68 18.70 -14.66
N GLU A 124 -13.85 18.82 -15.28
CA GLU A 124 -14.45 17.74 -16.04
C GLU A 124 -13.70 17.43 -17.35
N GLU A 125 -13.15 18.43 -18.02
CA GLU A 125 -12.27 18.23 -19.16
C GLU A 125 -10.98 17.54 -18.77
N ILE A 126 -10.40 17.89 -17.60
CA ILE A 126 -9.24 17.21 -17.03
C ILE A 126 -9.57 15.74 -16.76
N LYS A 127 -10.65 15.45 -16.02
CA LYS A 127 -11.09 14.08 -15.72
C LYS A 127 -11.29 13.26 -16.99
N LYS A 128 -11.90 13.83 -18.02
CA LYS A 128 -12.13 13.19 -19.31
C LYS A 128 -10.82 12.89 -20.06
N ALA A 129 -9.90 13.85 -20.11
CA ALA A 129 -8.62 13.71 -20.81
C ALA A 129 -7.70 12.66 -20.17
N LEU A 130 -7.73 12.56 -18.83
CA LEU A 130 -6.90 11.66 -18.05
C LEU A 130 -7.60 10.34 -17.66
N ALA A 131 -8.84 10.11 -18.10
CA ALA A 131 -9.64 8.92 -17.76
C ALA A 131 -8.99 7.57 -18.12
N GLY A 132 -8.04 7.59 -19.05
CA GLY A 132 -7.30 6.40 -19.50
C GLY A 132 -6.08 6.03 -18.62
N ASN A 133 -5.76 6.85 -17.61
CA ASN A 133 -4.62 6.67 -16.71
C ASN A 133 -5.08 6.30 -15.31
N LEU A 134 -4.42 5.31 -14.69
CA LEU A 134 -4.73 4.83 -13.34
C LEU A 134 -3.67 5.29 -12.33
N CYS A 135 -4.11 5.58 -11.10
CA CYS A 135 -3.27 5.81 -9.93
C CYS A 135 -3.91 5.18 -8.69
N ARG A 136 -3.11 4.54 -7.82
CA ARG A 136 -3.57 3.96 -6.55
C ARG A 136 -3.27 4.85 -5.34
N CYS A 137 -2.33 5.78 -5.49
CA CYS A 137 -1.73 6.50 -4.38
C CYS A 137 -2.44 7.79 -4.01
N THR A 138 -2.95 8.54 -5.02
CA THR A 138 -3.26 9.98 -4.89
C THR A 138 -4.74 10.31 -4.73
N GLY A 139 -5.63 9.32 -4.90
CA GLY A 139 -7.07 9.63 -5.02
C GLY A 139 -7.39 10.62 -6.15
N TYR A 140 -6.43 10.85 -7.05
CA TYR A 140 -6.48 11.74 -8.22
C TYR A 140 -6.52 13.24 -7.91
N VAL A 141 -6.75 13.69 -6.68
CA VAL A 141 -6.94 15.11 -6.31
C VAL A 141 -5.72 15.94 -6.70
N LYS A 142 -4.54 15.57 -6.17
CA LYS A 142 -3.28 16.29 -6.47
C LYS A 142 -2.89 16.25 -7.94
N ILE A 143 -3.33 15.23 -8.70
CA ILE A 143 -3.10 15.16 -10.16
C ILE A 143 -3.95 16.21 -10.88
N ILE A 144 -5.22 16.38 -10.50
CA ILE A 144 -6.09 17.42 -11.03
C ILE A 144 -5.50 18.81 -10.71
N ASP A 145 -5.03 19.02 -9.49
CA ASP A 145 -4.39 20.27 -9.06
C ASP A 145 -3.10 20.54 -9.86
N ALA A 146 -2.30 19.50 -10.14
CA ALA A 146 -1.10 19.62 -10.98
C ALA A 146 -1.42 20.10 -12.39
N VAL A 147 -2.49 19.60 -13.02
CA VAL A 147 -2.93 20.04 -14.35
C VAL A 147 -3.36 21.51 -14.34
N LYS A 148 -4.14 21.92 -13.31
CA LYS A 148 -4.56 23.32 -13.15
C LYS A 148 -3.35 24.24 -12.93
N LEU A 149 -2.38 23.83 -12.09
CA LEU A 149 -1.15 24.56 -11.85
C LEU A 149 -0.29 24.68 -13.11
N ALA A 150 -0.13 23.58 -13.86
CA ALA A 150 0.59 23.58 -15.14
C ALA A 150 -0.03 24.53 -16.16
N ALA A 151 -1.37 24.55 -16.22
CA ALA A 151 -2.10 25.49 -17.08
C ALA A 151 -1.79 26.96 -16.71
N ARG A 152 -1.75 27.29 -15.42
CA ARG A 152 -1.38 28.66 -14.93
C ARG A 152 0.07 29.00 -15.27
N PHE A 153 1.01 28.06 -15.11
CA PHE A 153 2.40 28.25 -15.50
C PHE A 153 2.54 28.55 -17.01
N LEU A 154 1.86 27.77 -17.84
CA LEU A 154 1.90 27.90 -19.32
C LEU A 154 1.27 29.21 -19.81
N ARG A 155 0.29 29.78 -19.07
CA ARG A 155 -0.30 31.09 -19.36
C ARG A 155 0.51 32.26 -18.79
N GLY A 156 1.59 31.99 -18.02
CA GLY A 156 2.40 33.03 -17.37
C GLY A 156 1.70 33.75 -16.23
N GLU A 157 0.66 33.16 -15.65
CA GLU A 157 -0.08 33.74 -14.49
C GLU A 157 0.72 33.66 -13.18
N ILE A 158 1.55 32.65 -13.07
CA ILE A 158 2.42 32.40 -11.92
C ILE A 158 3.66 31.61 -12.39
N THR A 159 4.75 31.76 -11.70
CA THR A 159 6.00 31.03 -11.96
C THR A 159 6.20 29.89 -10.98
N PRO A 160 7.02 28.85 -11.31
CA PRO A 160 7.35 27.80 -10.37
C PRO A 160 8.02 28.31 -9.08
N ASP A 161 8.83 29.37 -9.15
CA ASP A 161 9.54 29.92 -7.99
C ASP A 161 8.62 30.62 -7.00
N GLU A 162 7.49 31.20 -7.45
CA GLU A 162 6.47 31.76 -6.56
C GLU A 162 5.70 30.68 -5.76
N VAL A 163 5.77 29.42 -6.18
CA VAL A 163 5.09 28.29 -5.52
C VAL A 163 6.05 27.50 -4.62
N ARG A 164 7.35 27.57 -4.88
CA ARG A 164 8.36 26.84 -4.11
C ARG A 164 8.46 27.38 -2.68
N PRO A 165 8.58 26.49 -1.68
CA PRO A 165 8.91 26.92 -0.33
C PRO A 165 10.24 27.68 -0.29
N ASP A 166 10.35 28.66 0.64
CA ASP A 166 11.61 29.36 0.88
C ASP A 166 12.70 28.36 1.30
N PRO A 167 13.81 28.26 0.55
CA PRO A 167 14.89 27.33 0.87
C PRO A 167 15.58 27.67 2.20
N ASN A 168 15.48 28.91 2.69
CA ASN A 168 16.04 29.38 3.96
C ASN A 168 15.03 29.34 5.11
N GLY A 169 13.74 29.04 4.82
CA GLY A 169 12.69 28.94 5.82
C GLY A 169 12.73 27.62 6.61
N PRO A 170 11.72 27.37 7.48
CA PRO A 170 11.57 26.09 8.17
C PRO A 170 11.58 24.90 7.21
N LYS A 171 12.12 23.76 7.66
CA LYS A 171 12.13 22.54 6.85
C LYS A 171 10.98 21.62 7.24
N VAL A 172 10.71 21.48 8.54
CA VAL A 172 9.58 20.71 9.08
C VAL A 172 8.32 21.57 9.08
N GLY A 173 7.15 20.97 8.83
CA GLY A 173 5.85 21.64 8.73
C GLY A 173 5.55 22.27 7.37
N VAL A 174 6.49 22.23 6.44
CA VAL A 174 6.41 22.89 5.12
C VAL A 174 6.30 21.87 3.99
N SER A 175 5.59 22.25 2.92
CA SER A 175 5.33 21.44 1.73
C SER A 175 6.54 21.38 0.78
N HIS A 176 7.70 20.93 1.25
CA HIS A 176 8.85 20.74 0.38
C HIS A 176 8.59 19.62 -0.63
N PRO A 177 8.96 19.79 -1.91
CA PRO A 177 8.94 18.73 -2.90
C PRO A 177 9.80 17.53 -2.47
N ARG A 178 9.37 16.32 -2.82
CA ARG A 178 10.17 15.11 -2.51
C ARG A 178 11.53 15.14 -3.18
N PRO A 179 12.61 14.68 -2.55
CA PRO A 179 13.93 14.56 -3.19
C PRO A 179 13.90 13.78 -4.51
N SER A 180 13.10 12.72 -4.59
CA SER A 180 12.97 11.85 -5.77
C SER A 180 11.97 12.34 -6.83
N ALA A 181 11.24 13.45 -6.59
CA ALA A 181 10.12 13.84 -7.45
C ALA A 181 10.51 14.21 -8.88
N LEU A 182 11.60 14.95 -9.08
CA LEU A 182 12.05 15.33 -10.42
C LEU A 182 12.49 14.11 -11.24
N ALA A 183 13.23 13.17 -10.65
CA ALA A 183 13.61 11.95 -11.33
C ALA A 183 12.39 11.13 -11.78
N LYS A 184 11.34 11.07 -10.95
CA LYS A 184 10.07 10.41 -11.27
C LYS A 184 9.31 11.16 -12.37
N ALA A 185 9.27 12.50 -12.33
CA ALA A 185 8.59 13.34 -13.32
C ALA A 185 9.28 13.32 -14.69
N CYS A 186 10.61 13.21 -14.73
CA CYS A 186 11.41 13.22 -15.95
C CYS A 186 11.69 11.81 -16.51
N GLY A 187 11.20 10.76 -15.86
CA GLY A 187 11.35 9.37 -16.30
C GLY A 187 12.70 8.72 -15.99
N THR A 188 13.58 9.40 -15.25
CA THR A 188 14.93 8.90 -14.91
C THR A 188 14.97 8.04 -13.65
N ALA A 189 13.90 8.03 -12.83
CA ALA A 189 13.76 7.13 -11.69
C ALA A 189 13.64 5.68 -12.16
N ARG A 190 14.53 4.79 -11.68
CA ARG A 190 14.60 3.38 -12.10
C ARG A 190 13.82 2.50 -11.14
N PHE A 191 12.77 1.84 -11.66
CA PHE A 191 12.02 0.78 -11.00
C PHE A 191 12.61 -0.58 -11.38
N THR A 192 12.21 -1.66 -10.70
CA THR A 192 12.83 -2.98 -10.91
C THR A 192 12.82 -3.43 -12.37
N ALA A 193 11.73 -3.19 -13.10
CA ALA A 193 11.62 -3.54 -14.51
C ALA A 193 12.49 -2.68 -15.45
N ASP A 194 13.11 -1.61 -14.95
CA ASP A 194 13.94 -0.68 -15.74
C ASP A 194 15.44 -1.05 -15.71
N TYR A 195 15.80 -2.02 -14.87
CA TYR A 195 17.18 -2.53 -14.83
C TYR A 195 17.43 -3.50 -16.00
N VAL A 196 18.47 -3.25 -16.73
CA VAL A 196 18.92 -4.10 -17.83
C VAL A 196 20.30 -4.65 -17.48
N VAL A 197 20.40 -5.99 -17.49
CA VAL A 197 21.70 -6.69 -17.34
C VAL A 197 21.91 -7.49 -18.62
N PRO A 198 23.06 -7.25 -19.33
CA PRO A 198 23.35 -7.95 -20.57
C PRO A 198 23.34 -9.47 -20.40
N GLY A 199 22.73 -10.19 -21.33
CA GLY A 199 22.64 -11.66 -21.30
C GLY A 199 21.67 -12.21 -20.26
N ALA A 200 20.80 -11.38 -19.68
CA ALA A 200 19.80 -11.83 -18.73
C ALA A 200 18.80 -12.79 -19.39
N LEU A 201 18.55 -13.91 -18.71
CA LEU A 201 17.50 -14.85 -19.02
C LEU A 201 16.16 -14.34 -18.52
N GLU A 202 15.07 -14.78 -19.12
CA GLU A 202 13.70 -14.47 -18.70
C GLU A 202 13.01 -15.70 -18.14
N VAL A 203 12.17 -15.49 -17.13
CA VAL A 203 11.39 -16.54 -16.47
C VAL A 203 9.91 -16.40 -16.83
N ALA A 204 9.26 -17.56 -17.04
CA ALA A 204 7.80 -17.72 -16.96
C ALA A 204 7.48 -18.89 -16.03
N VAL A 205 6.47 -18.73 -15.17
CA VAL A 205 6.09 -19.74 -14.18
C VAL A 205 4.85 -20.49 -14.63
N VAL A 206 4.88 -21.81 -14.47
CA VAL A 206 3.70 -22.67 -14.62
C VAL A 206 2.95 -22.67 -13.30
N HIS A 207 1.82 -22.00 -13.27
CA HIS A 207 0.95 -21.88 -12.10
C HIS A 207 -0.13 -22.96 -12.12
N SER A 208 -0.52 -23.44 -10.94
CA SER A 208 -1.63 -24.39 -10.80
C SER A 208 -2.97 -23.76 -11.21
N PRO A 209 -3.77 -24.43 -12.06
CA PRO A 209 -5.14 -24.06 -12.32
C PRO A 209 -6.11 -24.58 -11.24
N HIS A 210 -5.64 -25.41 -10.32
CA HIS A 210 -6.44 -26.07 -9.28
C HIS A 210 -6.20 -25.46 -7.92
N ALA A 211 -7.27 -25.35 -7.13
CA ALA A 211 -7.21 -24.84 -5.76
C ALA A 211 -6.61 -25.88 -4.78
N HIS A 212 -6.75 -27.17 -5.06
CA HIS A 212 -6.24 -28.24 -4.21
C HIS A 212 -6.03 -29.53 -5.02
N ALA A 213 -4.78 -29.95 -5.15
CA ALA A 213 -4.42 -31.16 -5.88
C ALA A 213 -3.01 -31.64 -5.52
N LYS A 214 -2.77 -32.96 -5.64
CA LYS A 214 -1.40 -33.48 -5.65
C LYS A 214 -0.78 -33.34 -7.04
N ILE A 215 0.50 -33.05 -7.09
CA ILE A 215 1.31 -33.04 -8.32
C ILE A 215 1.79 -34.48 -8.57
N VAL A 216 1.24 -35.15 -9.58
CA VAL A 216 1.57 -36.55 -9.89
C VAL A 216 2.80 -36.61 -10.79
N LYS A 217 2.85 -35.80 -11.84
CA LYS A 217 3.93 -35.81 -12.83
C LYS A 217 4.07 -34.43 -13.51
N ILE A 218 5.29 -34.09 -13.84
CA ILE A 218 5.63 -32.92 -14.66
C ILE A 218 6.35 -33.41 -15.93
N ASP A 219 5.83 -33.05 -17.12
CA ASP A 219 6.40 -33.41 -18.40
C ASP A 219 6.89 -32.16 -19.15
N PHE A 220 8.19 -32.14 -19.42
CA PHE A 220 8.89 -31.04 -20.12
C PHE A 220 9.13 -31.32 -21.60
N SER A 221 8.81 -32.52 -22.11
CA SER A 221 9.24 -33.08 -23.41
C SER A 221 8.90 -32.21 -24.63
N GLU A 222 7.82 -31.47 -24.61
CA GLU A 222 7.46 -30.52 -25.67
C GLU A 222 8.18 -29.16 -25.46
N ALA A 223 8.19 -28.64 -24.22
CA ALA A 223 8.78 -27.36 -23.90
C ALA A 223 10.31 -27.32 -24.09
N GLU A 224 10.98 -28.42 -23.76
CA GLU A 224 12.45 -28.60 -23.87
C GLU A 224 12.97 -28.45 -25.31
N LYS A 225 12.15 -28.77 -26.31
CA LYS A 225 12.49 -28.69 -27.73
C LYS A 225 12.28 -27.29 -28.33
N MET A 226 11.71 -26.39 -27.59
CA MET A 226 11.39 -25.06 -28.12
C MET A 226 12.66 -24.19 -28.24
N PRO A 227 12.78 -23.38 -29.32
CA PRO A 227 13.93 -22.51 -29.50
C PRO A 227 14.10 -21.51 -28.36
N GLY A 228 15.32 -21.33 -27.88
CA GLY A 228 15.66 -20.36 -26.85
C GLY A 228 15.31 -20.80 -25.41
N VAL A 229 14.75 -21.98 -25.20
CA VAL A 229 14.59 -22.56 -23.86
C VAL A 229 15.95 -22.99 -23.34
N VAL A 230 16.33 -22.49 -22.16
CA VAL A 230 17.60 -22.78 -21.48
C VAL A 230 17.43 -23.93 -20.48
N GLY A 231 16.25 -24.01 -19.85
CA GLY A 231 15.92 -25.10 -18.95
C GLY A 231 14.74 -24.78 -18.02
N PHE A 232 14.60 -25.62 -17.00
CA PHE A 232 13.49 -25.57 -16.05
C PHE A 232 14.06 -25.50 -14.63
N LEU A 233 13.35 -24.80 -13.73
CA LEU A 233 13.60 -24.78 -12.30
C LEU A 233 12.41 -25.45 -11.59
N THR A 234 12.70 -26.45 -10.76
CA THR A 234 11.74 -27.14 -9.89
C THR A 234 12.20 -26.99 -8.43
N TYR A 235 11.33 -27.38 -7.49
CA TYR A 235 11.72 -27.38 -6.08
C TYR A 235 13.01 -28.17 -5.78
N LYS A 236 13.30 -29.24 -6.58
CA LYS A 236 14.50 -30.07 -6.43
C LYS A 236 15.82 -29.35 -6.70
N ASP A 237 15.74 -28.21 -7.38
CA ASP A 237 16.90 -27.40 -7.72
C ASP A 237 17.24 -26.38 -6.63
N ILE A 238 16.34 -26.19 -5.67
CA ILE A 238 16.50 -25.26 -4.54
C ILE A 238 17.24 -26.01 -3.42
N LYS A 239 18.40 -25.50 -3.04
CA LYS A 239 19.30 -26.17 -2.08
C LYS A 239 18.95 -25.91 -0.61
N GLY A 240 18.25 -24.81 -0.34
CA GLY A 240 17.80 -24.43 0.99
C GLY A 240 16.50 -25.10 1.39
N THR A 241 15.75 -24.43 2.27
CA THR A 241 14.49 -24.96 2.82
C THR A 241 13.33 -25.00 1.83
N ASN A 242 13.44 -24.29 0.69
CA ASN A 242 12.32 -24.06 -0.25
C ASN A 242 11.10 -23.40 0.42
N ARG A 243 11.31 -22.67 1.52
CA ARG A 243 10.23 -22.03 2.30
C ARG A 243 10.44 -20.53 2.41
N LEU A 244 9.40 -19.76 2.16
CA LEU A 244 9.39 -18.31 2.34
C LEU A 244 8.88 -17.97 3.75
N VAL A 245 9.76 -18.11 4.75
CA VAL A 245 9.42 -18.01 6.16
C VAL A 245 9.34 -16.54 6.58
N MET A 246 8.15 -15.94 6.49
CA MET A 246 7.91 -14.63 7.11
C MET A 246 7.69 -14.79 8.63
N ASN A 247 6.70 -15.57 9.03
CA ASN A 247 6.44 -15.99 10.40
C ASN A 247 6.23 -17.52 10.51
N THR A 248 5.80 -18.17 9.42
CA THR A 248 5.49 -19.60 9.38
C THR A 248 6.12 -20.21 8.12
N ASP A 249 6.52 -21.45 8.20
CA ASP A 249 7.24 -22.23 7.18
C ASP A 249 6.31 -23.01 6.22
N ASP A 250 5.15 -22.47 5.93
CA ASP A 250 4.12 -23.18 5.16
C ASP A 250 4.13 -22.87 3.65
N ARG A 251 4.69 -21.71 3.23
CA ARG A 251 4.67 -21.28 1.83
C ARG A 251 5.96 -21.64 1.07
N PRO A 252 5.90 -22.50 0.02
CA PRO A 252 7.07 -22.88 -0.76
C PRO A 252 7.47 -21.79 -1.77
N VAL A 253 8.74 -21.82 -2.21
CA VAL A 253 9.20 -21.07 -3.39
C VAL A 253 8.61 -21.67 -4.66
N LEU A 254 8.69 -23.02 -4.78
CA LEU A 254 8.03 -23.83 -5.81
C LEU A 254 7.39 -25.05 -5.14
N CYS A 255 6.16 -25.39 -5.51
CA CYS A 255 5.42 -26.52 -4.93
C CYS A 255 6.12 -27.85 -5.16
N GLU A 256 6.12 -28.67 -4.12
CA GLU A 256 6.80 -29.99 -4.11
C GLU A 256 5.89 -31.09 -4.66
N ASP A 257 4.86 -31.43 -3.90
CA ASP A 257 3.97 -32.56 -4.14
C ASP A 257 2.49 -32.16 -4.20
N ARG A 258 2.16 -30.95 -3.73
CA ARG A 258 0.78 -30.50 -3.55
C ARG A 258 0.62 -29.00 -3.80
N VAL A 259 -0.43 -28.65 -4.53
CA VAL A 259 -0.89 -27.25 -4.67
C VAL A 259 -2.10 -27.03 -3.74
N ARG A 260 -2.19 -25.82 -3.17
CA ARG A 260 -3.14 -25.48 -2.11
C ARG A 260 -4.04 -24.31 -2.45
N VAL A 261 -3.70 -23.58 -3.53
CA VAL A 261 -4.48 -22.45 -4.04
C VAL A 261 -4.31 -22.32 -5.56
N ILE A 262 -5.31 -21.77 -6.23
CA ILE A 262 -5.17 -21.39 -7.65
C ILE A 262 -4.05 -20.38 -7.79
N GLY A 263 -3.09 -20.67 -8.68
CA GLY A 263 -1.94 -19.79 -8.90
C GLY A 263 -0.67 -20.22 -8.17
N ASP A 264 -0.69 -21.32 -7.41
CA ASP A 264 0.52 -21.87 -6.81
C ASP A 264 1.62 -22.12 -7.84
N PRO A 265 2.87 -21.70 -7.60
CA PRO A 265 3.99 -21.86 -8.53
C PRO A 265 4.51 -23.31 -8.52
N VAL A 266 4.51 -23.99 -9.68
CA VAL A 266 4.93 -25.39 -9.80
C VAL A 266 6.30 -25.51 -10.45
N VAL A 267 6.51 -24.82 -11.57
CA VAL A 267 7.75 -24.87 -12.36
C VAL A 267 8.06 -23.49 -12.91
N ALA A 268 9.33 -23.10 -12.89
CA ALA A 268 9.80 -21.94 -13.64
C ALA A 268 10.51 -22.39 -14.92
N VAL A 269 10.05 -21.89 -16.05
CA VAL A 269 10.68 -22.06 -17.37
C VAL A 269 11.62 -20.90 -17.63
N VAL A 270 12.86 -21.18 -17.99
CA VAL A 270 13.90 -20.18 -18.22
C VAL A 270 14.31 -20.21 -19.69
N ALA A 271 14.29 -19.03 -20.34
CA ALA A 271 14.61 -18.90 -21.76
C ALA A 271 15.38 -17.60 -22.06
N GLU A 272 15.88 -17.47 -23.28
CA GLU A 272 16.66 -16.32 -23.75
C GLU A 272 15.83 -15.02 -23.83
N CYS A 273 14.50 -15.12 -23.97
CA CYS A 273 13.62 -13.95 -23.92
C CYS A 273 12.25 -14.30 -23.33
N ARG A 274 11.52 -13.27 -22.90
CA ARG A 274 10.22 -13.36 -22.23
C ARG A 274 9.16 -14.11 -23.07
N HIS A 275 9.14 -13.88 -24.37
CA HIS A 275 8.19 -14.50 -25.26
C HIS A 275 8.40 -16.03 -25.32
N GLN A 276 9.66 -16.44 -25.52
CA GLN A 276 10.04 -17.86 -25.53
C GLN A 276 9.73 -18.57 -24.20
N ALA A 277 10.05 -17.92 -23.06
CA ALA A 277 9.73 -18.45 -21.74
C ALA A 277 8.23 -18.69 -21.57
N ARG A 278 7.39 -17.72 -21.97
CA ARG A 278 5.93 -17.81 -21.87
C ARG A 278 5.33 -18.85 -22.78
N GLU A 279 5.80 -18.93 -24.02
CA GLU A 279 5.33 -19.97 -24.96
C GLU A 279 5.71 -21.37 -24.48
N ALA A 280 6.95 -21.54 -23.99
CA ALA A 280 7.42 -22.82 -23.46
C ALA A 280 6.66 -23.22 -22.18
N ALA A 281 6.35 -22.27 -21.29
CA ALA A 281 5.54 -22.55 -20.10
C ALA A 281 4.17 -23.14 -20.44
N GLN A 282 3.55 -22.74 -21.56
CA GLN A 282 2.28 -23.30 -22.03
C GLN A 282 2.40 -24.73 -22.56
N LYS A 283 3.64 -25.22 -22.83
CA LYS A 283 3.91 -26.59 -23.31
C LYS A 283 4.30 -27.54 -22.20
N VAL A 284 4.59 -27.04 -21.00
CA VAL A 284 4.80 -27.89 -19.82
C VAL A 284 3.47 -28.52 -19.43
N LYS A 285 3.42 -29.85 -19.27
CA LYS A 285 2.23 -30.56 -18.83
C LYS A 285 2.41 -31.01 -17.39
N VAL A 286 1.43 -30.69 -16.55
CA VAL A 286 1.39 -31.15 -15.15
C VAL A 286 0.15 -32.02 -14.97
N GLU A 287 0.36 -33.26 -14.51
CA GLU A 287 -0.72 -34.20 -14.14
C GLU A 287 -1.06 -33.99 -12.65
N TYR A 288 -2.35 -33.85 -12.37
CA TYR A 288 -2.84 -33.61 -11.03
C TYR A 288 -3.86 -34.67 -10.58
N GLU A 289 -3.76 -35.06 -9.31
CA GLU A 289 -4.82 -35.79 -8.60
C GLU A 289 -5.61 -34.78 -7.74
N LEU A 290 -6.85 -34.53 -8.12
CA LEU A 290 -7.68 -33.53 -7.44
C LEU A 290 -8.03 -33.97 -6.01
N LEU A 291 -8.00 -33.01 -5.09
CA LEU A 291 -8.38 -33.14 -3.68
C LEU A 291 -9.63 -32.31 -3.40
N PRO A 292 -10.38 -32.62 -2.31
CA PRO A 292 -11.48 -31.77 -1.85
C PRO A 292 -11.00 -30.34 -1.59
N VAL A 293 -11.78 -29.37 -2.01
CA VAL A 293 -11.48 -27.93 -1.85
C VAL A 293 -12.30 -27.37 -0.69
N LEU A 294 -11.67 -26.63 0.19
CA LEU A 294 -12.28 -25.92 1.30
C LEU A 294 -12.42 -24.44 0.91
N ASN A 295 -13.64 -24.00 0.60
CA ASN A 295 -13.90 -22.64 0.12
C ASN A 295 -14.25 -21.68 1.24
N THR A 296 -14.66 -22.18 2.40
CA THR A 296 -15.05 -21.38 3.55
C THR A 296 -14.44 -21.89 4.84
N PRO A 297 -14.21 -21.02 5.84
CA PRO A 297 -13.81 -21.45 7.18
C PRO A 297 -14.76 -22.45 7.81
N GLU A 298 -16.07 -22.34 7.57
CA GLU A 298 -17.07 -23.27 8.08
C GLU A 298 -16.86 -24.67 7.54
N GLU A 299 -16.54 -24.83 6.23
CA GLU A 299 -16.21 -26.14 5.63
C GLU A 299 -14.92 -26.71 6.24
N ALA A 300 -13.91 -25.84 6.45
CA ALA A 300 -12.62 -26.21 6.98
C ALA A 300 -12.66 -26.65 8.46
N LEU A 301 -13.67 -26.20 9.20
CA LEU A 301 -13.87 -26.52 10.61
C LEU A 301 -14.82 -27.71 10.86
N GLN A 302 -15.39 -28.30 9.81
CA GLN A 302 -16.22 -29.50 9.95
C GLN A 302 -15.42 -30.71 10.45
N GLU A 303 -16.05 -31.54 11.25
CA GLU A 303 -15.43 -32.79 11.68
C GLU A 303 -15.11 -33.70 10.47
N GLY A 304 -13.86 -34.17 10.38
CA GLY A 304 -13.38 -34.97 9.26
C GLY A 304 -13.00 -34.19 8.00
N ALA A 305 -13.01 -32.83 8.04
CA ALA A 305 -12.51 -32.03 6.93
C ALA A 305 -11.04 -32.32 6.61
N ILE A 306 -10.69 -32.38 5.31
CA ILE A 306 -9.30 -32.54 4.89
C ILE A 306 -8.46 -31.38 5.44
N GLN A 307 -7.20 -31.67 5.84
CA GLN A 307 -6.28 -30.60 6.24
C GLN A 307 -5.66 -29.94 5.01
N VAL A 308 -5.61 -28.60 5.01
CA VAL A 308 -4.88 -27.84 3.96
C VAL A 308 -3.39 -28.13 4.03
N HIS A 309 -2.86 -28.27 5.24
CA HIS A 309 -1.49 -28.72 5.54
C HIS A 309 -1.55 -30.00 6.39
N ASP A 310 -0.73 -31.00 6.07
CA ASP A 310 -0.80 -32.30 6.76
C ASP A 310 -0.23 -32.27 8.19
N ASP A 311 0.61 -31.28 8.46
CA ASP A 311 1.35 -31.11 9.73
C ASP A 311 0.68 -30.18 10.75
N ARG A 312 -0.45 -29.55 10.39
CA ARG A 312 -1.13 -28.57 11.23
C ARG A 312 -2.65 -28.52 10.99
N PRO A 313 -3.46 -28.18 12.03
CA PRO A 313 -4.91 -28.12 11.92
C PRO A 313 -5.37 -26.93 11.07
N ASN A 314 -6.55 -27.05 10.44
CA ASN A 314 -7.17 -25.93 9.72
C ASN A 314 -7.48 -24.75 10.66
N LEU A 315 -7.91 -25.00 11.91
CA LEU A 315 -7.99 -23.97 12.94
C LEU A 315 -6.58 -23.69 13.48
N TYR A 316 -5.89 -22.75 12.85
CA TYR A 316 -4.48 -22.49 13.13
C TYR A 316 -4.25 -21.67 14.40
N TYR A 317 -5.08 -20.64 14.65
CA TYR A 317 -4.87 -19.73 15.75
C TYR A 317 -6.20 -19.25 16.33
N THR A 318 -6.23 -19.09 17.66
CA THR A 318 -7.35 -18.50 18.38
C THR A 318 -6.82 -17.54 19.44
N GLN A 319 -7.51 -16.41 19.62
CA GLN A 319 -7.16 -15.43 20.64
C GLN A 319 -8.44 -14.79 21.18
N PRO A 320 -8.76 -14.98 22.49
CA PRO A 320 -9.80 -14.20 23.15
C PRO A 320 -9.32 -12.79 23.47
N GLN A 321 -10.26 -11.89 23.72
CA GLN A 321 -10.01 -10.63 24.42
C GLN A 321 -11.15 -10.34 25.39
N ILE A 322 -10.82 -10.28 26.66
CA ILE A 322 -11.78 -10.18 27.78
C ILE A 322 -11.43 -8.97 28.65
N LYS A 323 -12.42 -8.12 28.94
CA LYS A 323 -12.32 -6.99 29.84
C LYS A 323 -13.65 -6.84 30.59
N GLY A 324 -13.63 -6.73 31.91
CA GLY A 324 -14.84 -6.61 32.73
C GLY A 324 -15.78 -7.82 32.61
N ASP A 325 -17.09 -7.59 32.79
CA ASP A 325 -18.16 -8.59 32.70
C ASP A 325 -19.20 -8.18 31.61
N ALA A 326 -18.97 -8.67 30.39
CA ALA A 326 -19.86 -8.35 29.27
C ALA A 326 -21.24 -8.98 29.41
N ASP A 327 -21.38 -10.16 30.03
CA ASP A 327 -22.70 -10.81 30.23
C ASP A 327 -23.59 -9.99 31.15
N LYS A 328 -23.05 -9.50 32.25
CA LYS A 328 -23.74 -8.59 33.15
C LYS A 328 -24.10 -7.27 32.44
N ALA A 329 -23.18 -6.67 31.71
CA ALA A 329 -23.43 -5.41 30.98
C ALA A 329 -24.60 -5.54 30.00
N PHE A 330 -24.70 -6.66 29.28
CA PHE A 330 -25.82 -6.91 28.34
C PHE A 330 -27.13 -7.22 29.07
N ALA A 331 -27.09 -7.87 30.24
CA ALA A 331 -28.30 -8.15 31.05
C ALA A 331 -28.91 -6.86 31.65
N GLU A 332 -28.09 -5.86 31.94
CA GLU A 332 -28.49 -4.59 32.56
C GLU A 332 -28.69 -3.46 31.52
N ALA A 333 -28.46 -3.73 30.23
CA ALA A 333 -28.49 -2.73 29.16
C ALA A 333 -29.87 -2.14 28.91
N ALA A 334 -29.96 -0.83 28.72
CA ALA A 334 -31.18 -0.13 28.28
C ALA A 334 -31.40 -0.25 26.77
N ALA A 335 -30.34 -0.33 25.98
CA ALA A 335 -30.38 -0.53 24.55
C ALA A 335 -29.29 -1.51 24.09
N VAL A 336 -29.64 -2.36 23.12
CA VAL A 336 -28.74 -3.33 22.49
C VAL A 336 -28.94 -3.26 20.97
N VAL A 337 -27.85 -3.23 20.22
CA VAL A 337 -27.84 -3.42 18.77
C VAL A 337 -26.92 -4.59 18.44
N GLU A 338 -27.25 -5.31 17.37
CA GLU A 338 -26.45 -6.47 16.91
C GLU A 338 -26.45 -6.58 15.40
N GLY A 339 -25.47 -7.29 14.84
CA GLY A 339 -25.37 -7.53 13.43
C GLY A 339 -24.37 -8.63 13.07
N HIS A 340 -24.54 -9.16 11.86
CA HIS A 340 -23.61 -10.06 11.22
C HIS A 340 -22.94 -9.32 10.06
N PHE A 341 -21.64 -9.12 10.18
CA PHE A 341 -20.84 -8.31 9.25
C PHE A 341 -19.84 -9.19 8.50
N LYS A 342 -19.73 -8.98 7.19
CA LYS A 342 -18.78 -9.69 6.33
C LYS A 342 -17.97 -8.73 5.49
N THR A 343 -16.69 -9.06 5.33
CA THR A 343 -15.81 -8.35 4.42
C THR A 343 -15.22 -9.31 3.38
N GLN A 344 -14.96 -8.80 2.20
CA GLN A 344 -14.48 -9.58 1.06
C GLN A 344 -12.95 -9.71 1.05
N ILE A 345 -12.46 -10.66 0.25
CA ILE A 345 -11.04 -10.71 -0.17
C ILE A 345 -10.76 -9.48 -1.05
N ASN A 346 -9.72 -8.72 -0.73
CA ASN A 346 -9.34 -7.54 -1.49
C ASN A 346 -7.84 -7.54 -1.82
N HIS A 347 -7.48 -7.01 -2.98
CA HIS A 347 -6.10 -6.87 -3.44
C HIS A 347 -5.58 -5.45 -3.21
N GLN A 348 -4.34 -5.30 -2.74
CA GLN A 348 -3.72 -3.99 -2.47
C GLN A 348 -3.56 -3.15 -3.75
N SER A 349 -3.35 -3.81 -4.88
CA SER A 349 -3.34 -3.24 -6.22
C SER A 349 -2.36 -2.09 -6.44
N PRO A 350 -1.08 -2.19 -6.06
CA PRO A 350 -0.09 -1.24 -6.54
C PRO A 350 -0.01 -1.28 -8.06
N LEU A 351 0.32 -0.14 -8.67
CA LEU A 351 0.36 -0.09 -10.13
C LEU A 351 1.59 -0.81 -10.71
N GLU A 352 2.69 -0.88 -9.97
CA GLU A 352 3.87 -1.67 -10.34
C GLU A 352 3.60 -3.15 -10.07
N PRO A 353 3.68 -4.04 -11.09
CA PRO A 353 3.56 -5.49 -10.92
C PRO A 353 4.80 -6.07 -10.20
N GLU A 354 4.69 -7.32 -9.72
CA GLU A 354 5.81 -8.06 -9.16
C GLU A 354 6.89 -8.30 -10.23
N VAL A 355 8.08 -7.74 -10.03
CA VAL A 355 9.24 -7.91 -10.93
C VAL A 355 10.49 -8.09 -10.08
N SER A 356 11.39 -8.97 -10.49
CA SER A 356 12.68 -9.18 -9.85
C SER A 356 13.77 -9.48 -10.87
N LEU A 357 15.01 -9.18 -10.47
CA LEU A 357 16.24 -9.47 -11.20
C LEU A 357 17.25 -10.07 -10.20
N ALA A 358 17.95 -11.11 -10.61
CA ALA A 358 19.02 -11.68 -9.81
C ALA A 358 20.22 -12.02 -10.70
N TYR A 359 21.43 -11.83 -10.17
CA TYR A 359 22.66 -12.16 -10.87
C TYR A 359 23.81 -12.42 -9.89
N LEU A 360 24.77 -13.21 -10.33
CA LEU A 360 26.00 -13.47 -9.59
C LEU A 360 27.06 -12.43 -9.97
N THR A 361 27.81 -12.00 -8.98
CA THR A 361 28.99 -11.15 -9.12
C THR A 361 30.13 -11.69 -8.27
N GLU A 362 31.34 -11.22 -8.47
CA GLU A 362 32.50 -11.52 -7.63
C GLU A 362 32.94 -10.20 -6.95
N GLU A 363 32.97 -10.22 -5.64
CA GLU A 363 33.40 -9.10 -4.81
C GLU A 363 34.39 -9.61 -3.77
N ASP A 364 35.57 -8.98 -3.68
CA ASP A 364 36.65 -9.36 -2.76
C ASP A 364 37.11 -10.83 -2.89
N GLY A 365 36.96 -11.44 -4.09
CA GLY A 365 37.31 -12.84 -4.37
C GLY A 365 36.25 -13.85 -3.92
N GLU A 366 35.08 -13.38 -3.47
CA GLU A 366 33.95 -14.22 -3.09
C GLU A 366 32.77 -14.03 -4.05
N GLU A 367 32.10 -15.13 -4.35
CA GLU A 367 30.88 -15.07 -5.14
C GLU A 367 29.72 -14.51 -4.32
N LYS A 368 29.04 -13.52 -4.87
CA LYS A 368 27.88 -12.86 -4.26
C LYS A 368 26.67 -12.92 -5.18
N LEU A 369 25.51 -13.25 -4.65
CA LEU A 369 24.23 -13.16 -5.34
C LEU A 369 23.61 -11.79 -5.07
N VAL A 370 23.39 -11.00 -6.13
CA VAL A 370 22.67 -9.73 -6.04
C VAL A 370 21.22 -9.98 -6.45
N VAL A 371 20.29 -9.60 -5.57
CA VAL A 371 18.84 -9.66 -5.82
C VAL A 371 18.29 -8.24 -5.85
N VAL A 372 17.81 -7.81 -7.01
CA VAL A 372 17.14 -6.52 -7.18
C VAL A 372 15.64 -6.76 -7.17
N GLY A 373 15.00 -6.19 -6.17
CA GLY A 373 13.57 -6.42 -5.94
C GLY A 373 12.88 -5.21 -5.31
N ARG A 374 11.77 -5.48 -4.65
CA ARG A 374 10.96 -4.48 -3.96
C ARG A 374 10.56 -5.01 -2.61
N SER A 375 10.93 -4.31 -1.58
CA SER A 375 10.70 -4.71 -0.20
C SER A 375 10.36 -3.49 0.65
N ILE A 376 9.61 -3.69 1.69
CA ILE A 376 9.47 -2.70 2.76
C ILE A 376 10.34 -3.06 3.97
N ASN A 377 11.09 -4.17 3.88
CA ASN A 377 12.04 -4.62 4.91
C ASN A 377 13.14 -5.48 4.28
N ILE A 378 14.13 -4.84 3.66
CA ILE A 378 15.16 -5.51 2.86
C ILE A 378 15.99 -6.50 3.69
N HIS A 379 16.28 -6.21 4.96
CA HIS A 379 17.04 -7.13 5.83
C HIS A 379 16.24 -8.39 6.21
N LYS A 380 14.90 -8.29 6.38
CA LYS A 380 14.06 -9.48 6.60
C LYS A 380 13.98 -10.32 5.33
N HIS A 381 13.82 -9.68 4.17
CA HIS A 381 13.83 -10.38 2.88
C HIS A 381 15.17 -11.06 2.61
N LEU A 382 16.28 -10.40 2.93
CA LEU A 382 17.62 -11.01 2.84
C LEU A 382 17.69 -12.31 3.64
N ALA A 383 17.31 -12.28 4.92
CA ALA A 383 17.36 -13.46 5.80
C ALA A 383 16.46 -14.60 5.28
N VAL A 384 15.26 -14.28 4.79
CA VAL A 384 14.36 -15.29 4.22
C VAL A 384 14.93 -15.90 2.92
N LEU A 385 15.58 -15.10 2.06
CA LEU A 385 16.21 -15.61 0.84
C LEU A 385 17.41 -16.50 1.16
N GLN A 386 18.23 -16.15 2.13
CA GLN A 386 19.36 -16.97 2.58
C GLN A 386 18.92 -18.37 3.01
N ASP A 387 17.89 -18.44 3.86
CA ASP A 387 17.33 -19.71 4.35
C ASP A 387 16.65 -20.50 3.20
N ALA A 388 15.76 -19.84 2.45
CA ALA A 388 15.00 -20.48 1.38
C ALA A 388 15.90 -21.08 0.28
N LEU A 389 17.02 -20.42 -0.06
CA LEU A 389 17.91 -20.79 -1.15
C LEU A 389 19.13 -21.61 -0.69
N GLY A 390 19.46 -21.59 0.61
CA GLY A 390 20.68 -22.19 1.15
C GLY A 390 21.95 -21.53 0.60
N PHE A 391 21.94 -20.19 0.46
CA PHE A 391 23.07 -19.40 -0.02
C PHE A 391 23.24 -18.14 0.85
N GLU A 392 24.37 -18.00 1.52
CA GLU A 392 24.57 -16.96 2.56
C GLU A 392 24.95 -15.60 1.99
N ASN A 393 25.84 -15.54 0.98
CA ASN A 393 26.40 -14.29 0.49
C ASN A 393 25.47 -13.60 -0.51
N ILE A 394 24.37 -13.03 0.00
CA ILE A 394 23.35 -12.31 -0.77
C ILE A 394 23.40 -10.82 -0.43
N ARG A 395 23.33 -9.97 -1.46
CA ARG A 395 22.99 -8.55 -1.33
C ARG A 395 21.58 -8.33 -1.88
N TYR A 396 20.71 -7.74 -1.07
CA TYR A 396 19.40 -7.30 -1.54
C TYR A 396 19.46 -5.80 -1.86
N GLU A 397 19.12 -5.46 -3.09
CA GLU A 397 19.00 -4.07 -3.56
C GLU A 397 17.54 -3.74 -3.86
N GLU A 398 17.05 -2.66 -3.27
CA GLU A 398 15.70 -2.16 -3.55
C GLU A 398 15.74 -1.13 -4.68
N ALA A 399 14.98 -1.35 -5.75
CA ALA A 399 14.69 -0.33 -6.75
C ALA A 399 13.65 0.69 -6.22
N PHE A 400 13.35 1.76 -6.97
CA PHE A 400 12.16 2.56 -6.67
C PHE A 400 10.92 1.67 -6.69
N SER A 401 10.02 1.88 -5.74
CA SER A 401 8.81 1.07 -5.58
C SER A 401 7.58 1.80 -6.10
N GLY A 402 6.85 1.18 -7.02
CA GLY A 402 5.63 1.71 -7.65
C GLY A 402 4.36 1.47 -6.84
N GLY A 403 4.41 1.72 -5.52
CA GLY A 403 3.36 1.46 -4.54
C GLY A 403 3.51 0.10 -3.86
N GLN A 404 2.89 -0.08 -2.68
CA GLN A 404 2.94 -1.36 -1.98
C GLN A 404 1.66 -1.68 -1.17
N PHE A 405 1.19 -0.78 -0.33
CA PHE A 405 -0.03 -0.86 0.50
C PHE A 405 -0.13 -2.13 1.38
N GLY A 406 1.03 -2.69 1.77
CA GLY A 406 1.16 -3.94 2.52
C GLY A 406 1.58 -5.16 1.69
N MET A 407 1.43 -5.14 0.36
CA MET A 407 1.75 -6.27 -0.51
C MET A 407 3.23 -6.67 -0.45
N LYS A 408 4.13 -5.68 -0.43
CA LYS A 408 5.58 -5.90 -0.49
C LYS A 408 6.23 -6.18 0.89
N VAL A 409 5.41 -6.54 1.88
CA VAL A 409 5.87 -7.22 3.11
C VAL A 409 6.41 -8.59 2.76
N GLU A 410 5.81 -9.24 1.76
CA GLU A 410 6.10 -10.60 1.35
C GLU A 410 7.13 -10.67 0.21
N ILE A 411 7.96 -11.70 0.24
CA ILE A 411 8.75 -12.13 -0.93
C ILE A 411 7.81 -12.83 -1.90
N THR A 412 7.91 -12.52 -3.19
CA THR A 412 7.05 -13.08 -4.24
C THR A 412 7.86 -13.66 -5.40
N SER A 413 8.33 -12.82 -6.30
CA SER A 413 9.09 -13.21 -7.50
C SER A 413 10.60 -13.36 -7.28
N GLU A 414 11.12 -12.74 -6.23
CA GLU A 414 12.56 -12.61 -5.95
C GLU A 414 13.25 -13.98 -5.77
N ALA A 415 12.63 -14.86 -4.96
CA ALA A 415 13.19 -16.18 -4.69
C ALA A 415 13.31 -17.06 -5.94
N ILE A 416 12.34 -16.99 -6.85
CA ILE A 416 12.35 -17.73 -8.13
C ILE A 416 13.45 -17.21 -9.04
N ALA A 417 13.58 -15.88 -9.19
CA ALA A 417 14.64 -15.28 -10.00
C ALA A 417 16.03 -15.61 -9.43
N ALA A 418 16.18 -15.53 -8.11
CA ALA A 418 17.42 -15.84 -7.40
C ALA A 418 17.83 -17.32 -7.53
N ALA A 419 16.90 -18.26 -7.32
CA ALA A 419 17.13 -19.69 -7.50
C ALA A 419 17.53 -20.03 -8.96
N ALA A 420 16.87 -19.39 -9.94
CA ALA A 420 17.22 -19.57 -11.34
C ALA A 420 18.63 -19.00 -11.67
N ALA A 421 18.99 -17.84 -11.12
CA ALA A 421 20.35 -17.28 -11.30
C ALA A 421 21.43 -18.19 -10.72
N LEU A 422 21.20 -18.79 -9.55
CA LEU A 422 22.10 -19.77 -8.93
C LEU A 422 22.24 -21.03 -9.79
N LYS A 423 21.13 -21.56 -10.35
CA LYS A 423 21.14 -22.78 -11.16
C LYS A 423 21.80 -22.56 -12.52
N PHE A 424 21.43 -21.50 -13.24
CA PHE A 424 21.84 -21.30 -14.63
C PHE A 424 23.14 -20.47 -14.77
N ARG A 425 23.64 -19.91 -13.66
CA ARG A 425 24.89 -19.13 -13.61
C ARG A 425 24.90 -17.93 -14.58
N ARG A 426 23.73 -17.37 -14.85
CA ARG A 426 23.50 -16.18 -15.68
C ARG A 426 22.54 -15.22 -14.96
N PRO A 427 22.57 -13.93 -15.29
CA PRO A 427 21.54 -13.01 -14.81
C PRO A 427 20.15 -13.51 -15.21
N VAL A 428 19.18 -13.40 -14.31
CA VAL A 428 17.79 -13.85 -14.54
C VAL A 428 16.83 -12.76 -14.14
N ARG A 429 15.86 -12.47 -14.99
CA ARG A 429 14.79 -11.54 -14.74
C ARG A 429 13.43 -12.26 -14.79
N TYR A 430 12.60 -12.02 -13.78
CA TYR A 430 11.23 -12.50 -13.76
C TYR A 430 10.28 -11.31 -13.82
N ARG A 431 9.52 -11.20 -14.90
CA ARG A 431 8.50 -10.18 -15.16
C ARG A 431 7.13 -10.84 -15.31
N PRO A 432 6.43 -11.15 -14.21
CA PRO A 432 5.10 -11.74 -14.28
C PRO A 432 4.12 -10.86 -15.03
N SER A 433 3.08 -11.45 -15.60
CA SER A 433 1.90 -10.76 -16.07
C SER A 433 1.15 -10.16 -14.87
N LEU A 434 0.17 -9.30 -15.13
CA LEU A 434 -0.68 -8.78 -14.06
C LEU A 434 -1.43 -9.90 -13.33
N GLN A 435 -1.90 -10.91 -14.05
CA GLN A 435 -2.57 -12.07 -13.47
C GLN A 435 -1.62 -12.90 -12.59
N GLU A 436 -0.41 -13.20 -13.07
CA GLU A 436 0.62 -13.88 -12.29
C GLU A 436 1.01 -13.07 -11.04
N SER A 437 1.16 -11.75 -11.16
CA SER A 437 1.39 -10.85 -10.03
C SER A 437 0.27 -10.94 -8.99
N MET A 438 -0.98 -11.05 -9.43
CA MET A 438 -2.11 -11.27 -8.54
C MET A 438 -2.10 -12.68 -7.88
N PHE A 439 -1.59 -13.72 -8.54
CA PHE A 439 -1.42 -15.04 -7.93
C PHE A 439 -0.33 -15.03 -6.85
N LEU A 440 0.82 -14.46 -7.17
CA LEU A 440 2.00 -14.43 -6.29
C LEU A 440 1.82 -13.57 -5.05
N SER A 441 0.99 -12.54 -5.12
CA SER A 441 0.84 -11.55 -4.05
C SER A 441 -0.23 -11.93 -3.02
N PRO A 442 -0.05 -11.51 -1.74
CA PRO A 442 -1.06 -11.70 -0.70
C PRO A 442 -2.31 -10.85 -0.95
N LYS A 443 -3.37 -11.16 -0.20
CA LYS A 443 -4.64 -10.39 -0.20
C LYS A 443 -4.93 -9.81 1.18
N ARG A 444 -5.90 -8.89 1.27
CA ARG A 444 -6.55 -8.55 2.53
C ARG A 444 -7.44 -9.71 2.94
N HIS A 445 -7.29 -10.18 4.17
CA HIS A 445 -8.13 -11.24 4.72
C HIS A 445 -9.60 -10.84 4.74
N PRO A 446 -10.52 -11.71 4.31
CA PRO A 446 -11.94 -11.54 4.59
C PRO A 446 -12.25 -11.94 6.04
N TYR A 447 -13.19 -11.23 6.65
CA TYR A 447 -13.66 -11.47 8.01
C TYR A 447 -15.15 -11.79 8.01
N ASP A 448 -15.56 -12.75 8.81
CA ASP A 448 -16.94 -13.03 9.19
C ASP A 448 -17.11 -12.69 10.68
N MET A 449 -17.96 -11.73 11.01
CA MET A 449 -18.03 -11.09 12.33
C MET A 449 -19.47 -11.02 12.83
N LYS A 450 -19.76 -11.69 13.94
CA LYS A 450 -21.03 -11.57 14.68
C LYS A 450 -20.80 -10.69 15.91
N ALA A 451 -21.47 -9.55 15.98
CA ALA A 451 -21.17 -8.57 17.00
C ALA A 451 -22.43 -7.91 17.58
N LYS A 452 -22.33 -7.47 18.83
CA LYS A 452 -23.35 -6.69 19.51
C LYS A 452 -22.76 -5.67 20.47
N LEU A 453 -23.42 -4.51 20.52
CA LEU A 453 -23.03 -3.36 21.34
C LEU A 453 -24.21 -2.93 22.20
N CYS A 454 -23.97 -2.53 23.44
CA CYS A 454 -25.02 -2.09 24.34
C CYS A 454 -24.67 -0.80 25.10
N ALA A 455 -25.72 -0.08 25.50
CA ALA A 455 -25.62 1.14 26.29
C ALA A 455 -26.60 1.13 27.47
N ASP A 456 -26.28 1.98 28.47
CA ASP A 456 -27.19 2.29 29.56
C ASP A 456 -28.27 3.28 29.12
N LYS A 457 -29.17 3.67 30.06
CA LYS A 457 -30.26 4.61 29.81
C LYS A 457 -29.83 6.02 29.42
N ASP A 458 -28.62 6.41 29.77
CA ASP A 458 -28.06 7.73 29.53
C ASP A 458 -27.20 7.76 28.21
N GLY A 459 -27.12 6.62 27.51
CA GLY A 459 -26.41 6.49 26.24
C GLY A 459 -24.92 6.22 26.35
N TYR A 460 -24.42 5.84 27.54
CA TYR A 460 -23.03 5.40 27.67
C TYR A 460 -22.87 3.94 27.26
N ILE A 461 -21.88 3.64 26.41
CA ILE A 461 -21.56 2.26 26.01
C ILE A 461 -21.09 1.50 27.23
N THR A 462 -21.80 0.41 27.57
CA THR A 462 -21.49 -0.45 28.73
C THR A 462 -20.86 -1.78 28.35
N GLY A 463 -21.11 -2.31 27.13
CA GLY A 463 -20.57 -3.60 26.73
C GLY A 463 -20.48 -3.82 25.23
N TYR A 464 -19.49 -4.59 24.82
CA TYR A 464 -19.25 -5.02 23.44
C TYR A 464 -18.93 -6.51 23.40
N LYS A 465 -19.63 -7.26 22.53
CA LYS A 465 -19.31 -8.65 22.23
C LYS A 465 -19.09 -8.81 20.74
N ILE A 466 -18.03 -9.53 20.38
CA ILE A 466 -17.73 -9.87 18.98
C ILE A 466 -17.11 -11.26 18.90
N ASP A 467 -17.61 -12.07 17.99
CA ASP A 467 -17.05 -13.34 17.57
C ASP A 467 -16.69 -13.22 16.09
N PHE A 468 -15.42 -13.41 15.72
CA PHE A 468 -15.01 -13.28 14.35
C PHE A 468 -14.06 -14.37 13.90
N THR A 469 -14.26 -14.81 12.65
CA THR A 469 -13.41 -15.76 11.97
C THR A 469 -12.75 -15.09 10.78
N VAL A 470 -11.46 -15.31 10.65
CA VAL A 470 -10.61 -14.79 9.58
C VAL A 470 -10.26 -15.95 8.66
N ASP A 471 -10.62 -15.84 7.39
CA ASP A 471 -10.14 -16.76 6.38
C ASP A 471 -8.69 -16.39 6.03
N ASN A 472 -7.79 -17.27 6.40
CA ASN A 472 -6.35 -17.09 6.19
C ASN A 472 -5.93 -17.41 4.75
N GLY A 473 -6.76 -18.17 4.04
CA GLY A 473 -6.40 -18.79 2.79
C GLY A 473 -5.40 -19.94 2.96
N ALA A 474 -4.66 -20.25 1.91
CA ALA A 474 -3.82 -21.44 1.84
C ALA A 474 -2.50 -21.35 2.63
N TYR A 475 -2.04 -20.16 2.97
CA TYR A 475 -0.74 -19.93 3.64
C TYR A 475 -0.86 -18.88 4.74
N HIS A 476 -0.14 -19.08 5.86
CA HIS A 476 -0.32 -18.25 7.05
C HIS A 476 0.28 -16.84 6.94
N SER A 477 1.51 -16.71 6.50
CA SER A 477 2.21 -15.42 6.47
C SER A 477 2.15 -14.62 7.80
N ASN A 478 1.32 -13.54 7.86
CA ASN A 478 1.18 -12.63 9.00
C ASN A 478 -0.23 -12.66 9.65
N GLY A 479 -1.02 -13.71 9.47
CA GLY A 479 -2.42 -13.75 9.91
C GLY A 479 -2.63 -13.55 11.42
N ASP A 480 -1.79 -14.14 12.27
CA ASP A 480 -1.79 -13.99 13.73
C ASP A 480 -1.44 -12.54 14.16
N VAL A 481 -0.46 -11.91 13.52
CA VAL A 481 -0.10 -10.50 13.75
C VAL A 481 -1.30 -9.60 13.43
N ILE A 482 -2.00 -9.88 12.33
CA ILE A 482 -3.17 -9.11 11.88
C ILE A 482 -4.34 -9.25 12.85
N ILE A 483 -4.59 -10.46 13.39
CA ILE A 483 -5.55 -10.66 14.47
C ILE A 483 -5.13 -9.87 15.72
N GLY A 484 -3.87 -9.97 16.14
CA GLY A 484 -3.36 -9.22 17.28
C GLY A 484 -3.53 -7.69 17.13
N ARG A 485 -3.38 -7.16 15.90
CA ARG A 485 -3.65 -5.75 15.61
C ARG A 485 -5.14 -5.41 15.69
N SER A 486 -6.01 -6.28 15.14
CA SER A 486 -7.46 -6.13 15.25
C SER A 486 -7.91 -6.04 16.72
N LEU A 487 -7.42 -6.92 17.57
CA LEU A 487 -7.77 -6.97 19.00
C LEU A 487 -7.27 -5.72 19.76
N ARG A 488 -6.01 -5.31 19.58
CA ARG A 488 -5.46 -4.12 20.26
C ARG A 488 -6.19 -2.82 19.92
N MET A 489 -6.86 -2.75 18.76
CA MET A 489 -7.60 -1.57 18.30
C MET A 489 -9.13 -1.77 18.35
N LEU A 490 -9.60 -2.89 18.93
CA LEU A 490 -10.98 -3.34 18.85
C LEU A 490 -11.99 -2.35 19.47
N SER A 491 -11.60 -1.61 20.50
CA SER A 491 -12.46 -0.59 21.12
C SER A 491 -12.51 0.73 20.34
N GLY A 492 -11.76 0.86 19.23
CA GLY A 492 -11.71 2.11 18.46
C GLY A 492 -11.33 3.30 19.33
N ALA A 493 -12.11 4.37 19.26
CA ALA A 493 -11.94 5.59 20.04
C ALA A 493 -12.75 5.61 21.35
N TYR A 494 -13.40 4.50 21.74
CA TYR A 494 -14.43 4.50 22.78
C TYR A 494 -13.97 3.86 24.10
N ASN A 495 -14.53 4.36 25.19
CA ASN A 495 -14.49 3.69 26.47
C ASN A 495 -15.49 2.55 26.47
N ILE A 496 -15.00 1.32 26.42
CA ILE A 496 -15.80 0.10 26.51
C ILE A 496 -15.36 -0.64 27.76
N PRO A 497 -16.09 -0.52 28.89
CA PRO A 497 -15.68 -1.10 30.16
C PRO A 497 -15.81 -2.62 30.19
N ASN A 498 -16.75 -3.20 29.44
CA ASN A 498 -16.98 -4.64 29.41
C ASN A 498 -16.91 -5.15 27.97
N LEU A 499 -15.98 -6.06 27.70
CA LEU A 499 -15.72 -6.57 26.35
C LEU A 499 -15.48 -8.08 26.41
N HIS A 500 -16.10 -8.79 25.47
CA HIS A 500 -15.80 -10.20 25.21
C HIS A 500 -15.66 -10.42 23.71
N ALA A 501 -14.44 -10.68 23.26
CA ALA A 501 -14.14 -11.00 21.88
C ALA A 501 -13.53 -12.40 21.77
N MET A 502 -13.86 -13.12 20.69
CA MET A 502 -13.19 -14.35 20.28
C MET A 502 -12.79 -14.21 18.82
N SER A 503 -11.53 -14.52 18.53
CA SER A 503 -10.99 -14.51 17.17
C SER A 503 -10.49 -15.88 16.77
N ARG A 504 -10.66 -16.23 15.48
CA ARG A 504 -10.19 -17.49 14.89
C ARG A 504 -9.51 -17.21 13.56
N LEU A 505 -8.41 -17.88 13.29
CA LEU A 505 -7.70 -17.89 12.02
C LEU A 505 -7.77 -19.30 11.43
N VAL A 506 -8.31 -19.42 10.23
CA VAL A 506 -8.62 -20.72 9.63
C VAL A 506 -8.00 -20.84 8.24
N TYR A 507 -7.28 -21.93 7.99
CA TYR A 507 -6.80 -22.28 6.66
C TYR A 507 -7.94 -22.74 5.75
N THR A 508 -7.90 -22.28 4.51
CA THR A 508 -8.79 -22.70 3.41
C THR A 508 -7.97 -22.84 2.11
N ASN A 509 -8.62 -23.25 1.00
CA ASN A 509 -7.96 -23.21 -0.31
C ASN A 509 -8.19 -21.90 -1.07
N ASN A 510 -8.54 -20.83 -0.33
CA ASN A 510 -8.66 -19.48 -0.89
C ASN A 510 -7.30 -18.79 -1.05
N PRO A 511 -7.22 -17.71 -1.83
CA PRO A 511 -6.02 -16.87 -1.89
C PRO A 511 -5.59 -16.40 -0.50
N TRP A 512 -4.32 -16.63 -0.20
CA TRP A 512 -3.75 -16.37 1.13
C TRP A 512 -3.70 -14.86 1.46
N GLY A 513 -3.89 -14.57 2.73
CA GLY A 513 -3.92 -13.23 3.26
C GLY A 513 -2.58 -12.80 3.87
N SER A 514 -2.30 -11.50 3.85
CA SER A 514 -1.24 -10.83 4.61
C SER A 514 -1.58 -9.35 4.81
N SER A 515 -0.58 -8.53 5.06
CA SER A 515 -0.74 -7.10 5.29
C SER A 515 -1.42 -6.39 4.11
N ALA A 516 -2.42 -5.59 4.41
CA ALA A 516 -3.04 -4.64 3.49
C ALA A 516 -3.39 -3.39 4.29
N ARG A 517 -3.23 -2.19 3.71
CA ARG A 517 -3.33 -0.88 4.38
C ARG A 517 -4.33 -0.88 5.53
N GLY A 518 -3.86 -0.65 6.78
CA GLY A 518 -4.62 -0.77 8.02
C GLY A 518 -4.53 -2.14 8.73
N ALA A 519 -4.19 -3.24 8.02
CA ALA A 519 -3.81 -4.57 8.53
C ALA A 519 -4.68 -5.10 9.69
N GLY A 520 -5.95 -5.45 9.42
CA GLY A 520 -6.94 -6.00 10.37
C GLY A 520 -7.95 -4.97 10.88
N PRO A 521 -7.55 -3.87 11.49
CA PRO A 521 -8.48 -2.83 11.97
C PRO A 521 -9.52 -2.32 10.96
N PRO A 522 -9.31 -2.18 9.64
CA PRO A 522 -10.39 -1.78 8.73
C PRO A 522 -11.63 -2.67 8.80
N GLN A 523 -11.45 -3.98 9.03
CA GLN A 523 -12.54 -4.95 9.12
C GLN A 523 -13.29 -4.82 10.45
N THR A 524 -12.57 -4.82 11.59
CA THR A 524 -13.20 -4.71 12.91
C THR A 524 -13.77 -3.32 13.18
N ASN A 525 -13.14 -2.26 12.65
CA ASN A 525 -13.66 -0.88 12.73
C ASN A 525 -14.95 -0.71 11.91
N PHE A 526 -15.07 -1.39 10.76
CA PHE A 526 -16.32 -1.42 9.99
C PHE A 526 -17.49 -1.92 10.86
N THR A 527 -17.30 -3.02 11.57
CA THR A 527 -18.31 -3.59 12.46
C THR A 527 -18.64 -2.67 13.63
N LEU A 528 -17.60 -2.21 14.35
CA LEU A 528 -17.79 -1.34 15.51
C LEU A 528 -18.50 -0.02 15.14
N GLU A 529 -18.06 0.66 14.10
CA GLU A 529 -18.59 1.97 13.71
C GLU A 529 -20.02 1.90 13.15
N CYS A 530 -20.39 0.80 12.46
CA CYS A 530 -21.77 0.54 12.09
C CYS A 530 -22.64 0.34 13.34
N LEU A 531 -22.21 -0.46 14.31
CA LEU A 531 -22.94 -0.67 15.57
C LEU A 531 -23.03 0.61 16.40
N VAL A 532 -22.00 1.45 16.42
CA VAL A 532 -22.03 2.76 17.10
C VAL A 532 -23.10 3.67 16.48
N ASN A 533 -23.18 3.72 15.14
CA ASN A 533 -24.22 4.51 14.47
C ASN A 533 -25.63 3.93 14.72
N MET A 534 -25.80 2.60 14.67
CA MET A 534 -27.07 1.93 14.99
C MET A 534 -27.52 2.20 16.46
N LEU A 535 -26.55 2.20 17.39
CA LEU A 535 -26.84 2.44 18.81
C LEU A 535 -27.18 3.91 19.08
N ALA A 536 -26.45 4.84 18.46
CA ALA A 536 -26.73 6.28 18.51
C ALA A 536 -28.17 6.59 18.03
N GLU A 537 -28.57 6.00 16.89
CA GLU A 537 -29.91 6.11 16.35
C GLU A 537 -30.96 5.56 17.32
N LYS A 538 -30.73 4.34 17.85
CA LYS A 538 -31.65 3.69 18.80
C LYS A 538 -31.83 4.49 20.08
N MET A 539 -30.78 5.20 20.52
CA MET A 539 -30.81 6.10 21.68
C MET A 539 -31.35 7.52 21.35
N GLY A 540 -31.55 7.85 20.07
CA GLY A 540 -31.97 9.16 19.63
C GLY A 540 -30.92 10.26 19.82
N ILE A 541 -29.65 9.88 19.85
CA ILE A 541 -28.49 10.78 20.03
C ILE A 541 -27.82 10.99 18.68
N ASP A 542 -27.39 12.22 18.38
CA ASP A 542 -26.62 12.51 17.16
C ASP A 542 -25.35 11.64 17.10
N PRO A 543 -25.02 11.03 15.97
CA PRO A 543 -23.85 10.14 15.86
C PRO A 543 -22.51 10.77 16.24
N LEU A 544 -22.28 12.06 16.01
CA LEU A 544 -21.07 12.75 16.41
C LEU A 544 -21.07 13.05 17.92
N GLU A 545 -22.19 13.49 18.47
CA GLU A 545 -22.36 13.71 19.92
C GLU A 545 -22.24 12.40 20.70
N PHE A 546 -22.77 11.30 20.16
CA PHE A 546 -22.63 9.98 20.76
C PHE A 546 -21.16 9.55 20.85
N ARG A 547 -20.33 9.87 19.83
CA ARG A 547 -18.89 9.62 19.85
C ARG A 547 -18.17 10.46 20.90
N LEU A 548 -18.50 11.73 21.01
CA LEU A 548 -17.95 12.64 22.01
C LEU A 548 -18.28 12.19 23.42
N GLN A 549 -19.55 11.79 23.67
CA GLN A 549 -20.01 11.29 24.95
C GLN A 549 -19.28 10.01 25.39
N ASN A 550 -19.00 9.12 24.43
CA ASN A 550 -18.45 7.79 24.69
C ASN A 550 -16.93 7.69 24.49
N THR A 551 -16.23 8.79 24.24
CA THR A 551 -14.78 8.77 24.03
C THR A 551 -14.04 8.33 25.30
N LEU A 552 -12.88 7.71 25.10
CA LEU A 552 -11.94 7.45 26.18
C LEU A 552 -11.56 8.75 26.92
N GLN A 553 -11.42 8.65 28.22
CA GLN A 553 -10.90 9.73 29.09
C GLN A 553 -9.78 9.17 29.95
N PRO A 554 -8.51 9.21 29.48
CA PRO A 554 -7.37 8.64 30.20
C PRO A 554 -7.18 9.19 31.61
N SER A 555 -7.53 10.46 31.83
CA SER A 555 -7.51 11.09 33.16
C SER A 555 -8.44 10.46 34.20
N LEU A 556 -9.48 9.73 33.72
CA LEU A 556 -10.38 8.94 34.57
C LEU A 556 -9.97 7.46 34.65
N GLY A 557 -8.79 7.07 34.11
CA GLY A 557 -8.33 5.69 34.08
C GLY A 557 -9.00 4.82 33.03
N HIS A 558 -9.72 5.41 32.06
CA HIS A 558 -10.28 4.67 30.97
C HIS A 558 -9.19 4.03 30.11
N SER A 559 -9.35 2.77 29.76
CA SER A 559 -8.37 1.98 29.01
C SER A 559 -8.94 1.41 27.72
N LYS A 560 -8.06 1.15 26.77
CA LYS A 560 -8.34 0.44 25.52
C LYS A 560 -8.83 -0.99 25.79
N SER A 561 -9.24 -1.70 24.72
CA SER A 561 -9.68 -3.11 24.80
C SER A 561 -8.63 -4.04 25.40
N ASN A 562 -7.34 -3.76 25.23
CA ASN A 562 -6.21 -4.52 25.77
C ASN A 562 -5.74 -4.06 27.16
N GLY A 563 -6.47 -3.16 27.83
CA GLY A 563 -6.17 -2.68 29.20
C GLY A 563 -5.20 -1.49 29.27
N VAL A 564 -4.63 -1.03 28.16
CA VAL A 564 -3.69 0.09 28.14
C VAL A 564 -4.43 1.42 28.25
N VAL A 565 -3.97 2.29 29.16
CA VAL A 565 -4.40 3.68 29.27
C VAL A 565 -3.50 4.54 28.36
N PRO A 566 -4.04 5.18 27.31
CA PRO A 566 -3.23 6.04 26.43
C PRO A 566 -2.67 7.27 27.17
N ARG A 567 -1.49 7.73 26.74
CA ARG A 567 -0.86 8.93 27.30
C ARG A 567 -1.53 10.22 26.82
N GLU A 568 -1.84 10.30 25.52
CA GLU A 568 -2.54 11.44 24.90
C GLU A 568 -3.81 10.94 24.21
N TRP A 569 -4.83 11.78 24.23
CA TRP A 569 -6.12 11.43 23.62
C TRP A 569 -6.78 12.63 22.97
N PRO A 570 -6.29 13.12 21.81
CA PRO A 570 -6.85 14.30 21.12
C PRO A 570 -8.14 14.00 20.33
N PHE A 571 -8.74 12.86 20.46
CA PHE A 571 -9.95 12.47 19.73
C PHE A 571 -11.09 13.50 19.84
N PRO A 572 -11.38 14.10 21.02
CA PRO A 572 -12.37 15.19 21.12
C PRO A 572 -12.05 16.40 20.24
N VAL A 573 -10.77 16.76 20.13
CA VAL A 573 -10.31 17.87 19.26
C VAL A 573 -10.64 17.60 17.81
N VAL A 574 -10.43 16.36 17.35
CA VAL A 574 -10.76 15.91 15.99
C VAL A 574 -12.27 15.96 15.73
N CYS A 575 -13.08 15.53 16.70
CA CYS A 575 -14.54 15.61 16.63
C CYS A 575 -15.06 17.05 16.53
N GLU A 576 -14.53 17.96 17.35
CA GLU A 576 -14.91 19.38 17.30
C GLU A 576 -14.49 20.04 15.98
N ALA A 577 -13.34 19.66 15.42
CA ALA A 577 -12.85 20.19 14.16
C ALA A 577 -13.75 19.84 12.95
N ILE A 578 -14.34 18.62 12.93
CA ILE A 578 -15.22 18.20 11.83
C ILE A 578 -16.66 18.69 12.01
N LYS A 579 -17.09 18.99 13.21
CA LYS A 579 -18.48 19.33 13.58
C LYS A 579 -19.14 20.36 12.66
N PRO A 580 -18.55 21.53 12.36
CA PRO A 580 -19.16 22.52 11.48
C PRO A 580 -19.43 22.03 10.05
N TYR A 581 -18.61 21.11 9.57
CA TYR A 581 -18.76 20.50 8.25
C TYR A 581 -19.88 19.47 8.26
N TYR A 582 -19.95 18.65 9.32
CA TYR A 582 -20.96 17.63 9.48
C TYR A 582 -22.36 18.22 9.64
N GLU A 583 -22.53 19.25 10.46
CA GLU A 583 -23.79 19.97 10.63
C GLU A 583 -24.29 20.58 9.30
N ARG A 584 -23.39 21.21 8.54
CA ARG A 584 -23.72 21.76 7.21
C ARG A 584 -24.13 20.68 6.23
N ALA A 585 -23.41 19.56 6.17
CA ALA A 585 -23.74 18.44 5.28
C ALA A 585 -25.11 17.83 5.63
N LYS A 586 -25.43 17.66 6.92
CA LYS A 586 -26.76 17.19 7.39
C LYS A 586 -27.89 18.10 6.90
N GLU A 587 -27.71 19.40 6.97
CA GLU A 587 -28.74 20.34 6.47
C GLU A 587 -28.86 20.29 4.93
N GLU A 588 -27.73 20.14 4.22
CA GLU A 588 -27.74 20.08 2.75
C GLU A 588 -28.46 18.83 2.23
N VAL A 589 -28.17 17.64 2.80
CA VAL A 589 -28.76 16.39 2.31
C VAL A 589 -30.28 16.31 2.53
N LYS A 590 -30.85 17.08 3.47
CA LYS A 590 -32.31 17.15 3.68
C LYS A 590 -33.06 17.56 2.42
N LYS A 591 -32.45 18.35 1.55
CA LYS A 591 -33.03 18.84 0.28
C LYS A 591 -33.17 17.73 -0.77
N TYR A 592 -32.55 16.56 -0.56
CA TYR A 592 -32.44 15.48 -1.54
C TYR A 592 -32.92 14.14 -0.97
N LYS A 593 -33.94 14.13 -0.10
CA LYS A 593 -34.49 12.89 0.49
C LYS A 593 -35.60 12.28 -0.34
N ASP A 594 -36.17 13.05 -1.24
CA ASP A 594 -37.34 12.62 -2.05
C ASP A 594 -36.88 12.21 -3.46
N GLY A 595 -37.66 11.27 -4.07
CA GLY A 595 -37.42 10.81 -5.44
C GLY A 595 -36.55 9.55 -5.54
N ASN A 596 -36.09 9.29 -6.77
CA ASN A 596 -35.28 8.11 -7.12
C ASN A 596 -33.80 8.29 -6.76
N ILE A 597 -33.29 9.52 -6.94
CA ILE A 597 -31.92 9.90 -6.56
C ILE A 597 -31.97 10.62 -5.22
N VAL A 598 -31.39 10.03 -4.20
CA VAL A 598 -31.40 10.59 -2.84
C VAL A 598 -29.97 10.76 -2.33
N ARG A 599 -29.76 11.66 -1.37
CA ARG A 599 -28.45 11.88 -0.76
C ARG A 599 -28.46 11.53 0.72
N GLY A 600 -27.27 11.16 1.20
CA GLY A 600 -27.02 10.88 2.60
C GLY A 600 -25.64 11.31 3.04
N VAL A 601 -25.52 11.55 4.33
CA VAL A 601 -24.26 11.82 5.01
C VAL A 601 -24.03 10.80 6.11
N GLY A 602 -22.85 10.20 6.11
CA GLY A 602 -22.44 9.25 7.14
C GLY A 602 -21.15 9.69 7.80
N ILE A 603 -20.99 9.32 9.06
CA ILE A 603 -19.82 9.64 9.87
C ILE A 603 -19.28 8.38 10.53
N ALA A 604 -17.96 8.26 10.59
CA ALA A 604 -17.26 7.20 11.31
C ALA A 604 -15.94 7.70 11.88
N ALA A 605 -15.50 7.05 12.94
CA ALA A 605 -14.24 7.36 13.62
C ALA A 605 -13.26 6.21 13.52
N ALA A 606 -12.01 6.47 13.84
CA ALA A 606 -11.00 5.45 14.04
C ALA A 606 -9.87 5.94 14.94
N SER A 607 -9.26 5.00 15.66
CA SER A 607 -8.01 5.16 16.38
C SER A 607 -7.03 4.11 15.89
N PHE A 608 -5.79 4.48 15.57
CA PHE A 608 -4.80 3.59 15.01
C PHE A 608 -3.48 3.68 15.75
N GLY A 609 -3.01 2.53 16.24
CA GLY A 609 -1.79 2.42 17.00
C GLY A 609 -0.52 2.38 16.14
N VAL A 610 0.51 3.10 16.56
CA VAL A 610 1.82 3.27 15.92
C VAL A 610 2.93 2.87 16.89
N GLY A 611 3.97 2.15 16.41
CA GLY A 611 5.05 1.63 17.26
C GLY A 611 4.56 0.45 18.10
N SER A 612 4.62 -0.75 17.55
CA SER A 612 4.17 -1.96 18.22
C SER A 612 5.18 -2.47 19.26
N ALA A 613 4.71 -3.35 20.15
CA ALA A 613 5.54 -3.97 21.16
C ALA A 613 6.81 -4.62 20.57
N GLY A 614 7.96 -4.32 21.16
CA GLY A 614 9.27 -4.83 20.75
C GLY A 614 9.86 -4.13 19.50
N ASP A 615 9.18 -3.11 18.96
CA ASP A 615 9.65 -2.39 17.79
C ASP A 615 10.97 -1.62 18.02
N LYS A 616 11.84 -1.61 17.01
CA LYS A 616 13.16 -0.96 17.09
C LYS A 616 13.54 -0.36 15.74
N SER A 617 14.20 0.81 15.78
CA SER A 617 14.84 1.42 14.61
C SER A 617 16.26 1.86 14.95
N ILE A 618 17.16 1.69 13.98
CA ILE A 618 18.54 2.17 14.04
C ILE A 618 18.78 3.00 12.77
N VAL A 619 19.33 4.21 12.94
CA VAL A 619 19.70 5.12 11.85
C VAL A 619 21.12 5.60 12.08
N SER A 620 21.97 5.52 11.04
CA SER A 620 23.32 6.06 11.09
C SER A 620 23.38 7.37 10.32
N VAL A 621 24.05 8.38 10.88
CA VAL A 621 24.32 9.69 10.26
C VAL A 621 25.82 9.91 10.18
N GLU A 622 26.33 10.09 8.97
CA GLU A 622 27.74 10.35 8.68
C GLU A 622 27.93 11.80 8.25
N LEU A 623 28.89 12.46 8.87
CA LEU A 623 29.25 13.85 8.60
C LEU A 623 30.16 13.92 7.37
N ASN A 624 29.82 14.76 6.40
CA ASN A 624 30.57 14.88 5.14
C ASN A 624 31.53 16.09 5.14
N GLU A 625 32.56 16.02 4.29
CA GLU A 625 33.54 17.11 4.14
C GLU A 625 32.94 18.42 3.62
N ASP A 626 31.78 18.38 2.96
CA ASP A 626 31.09 19.54 2.42
C ASP A 626 30.08 20.18 3.41
N GLU A 627 30.21 19.86 4.70
CA GLU A 627 29.27 20.29 5.77
C GLU A 627 27.83 19.76 5.52
N GLY A 628 27.69 18.66 4.80
CA GLY A 628 26.46 17.90 4.66
C GLY A 628 26.49 16.64 5.49
N VAL A 629 25.42 15.83 5.37
CA VAL A 629 25.32 14.51 6.02
C VAL A 629 24.85 13.43 5.06
N THR A 630 25.27 12.19 5.32
CA THR A 630 24.71 10.99 4.68
C THR A 630 23.98 10.16 5.73
N ILE A 631 22.73 9.85 5.48
CA ILE A 631 21.88 9.03 6.34
C ILE A 631 21.86 7.62 5.76
N TYR A 632 22.26 6.63 6.57
CA TYR A 632 22.21 5.20 6.25
C TYR A 632 21.09 4.55 7.06
N ALA A 633 20.05 4.08 6.37
CA ALA A 633 18.90 3.47 7.01
C ALA A 633 18.13 2.60 5.99
N ALA A 634 17.79 1.38 6.32
CA ALA A 634 16.97 0.51 5.44
C ALA A 634 15.50 0.97 5.42
N VAL A 635 15.26 2.12 4.79
CA VAL A 635 13.94 2.78 4.74
C VAL A 635 13.39 2.75 3.31
N ALA A 636 12.45 1.86 3.07
CA ALA A 636 11.67 1.88 1.84
C ALA A 636 10.79 3.13 1.74
N ASP A 637 10.67 3.70 0.55
CA ASP A 637 9.68 4.74 0.22
C ASP A 637 8.83 4.30 -0.99
N PRO A 638 7.79 3.48 -0.79
CA PRO A 638 6.86 3.10 -1.84
C PRO A 638 5.87 4.22 -2.24
N GLY A 639 6.07 5.44 -1.76
CA GLY A 639 5.31 6.61 -2.15
C GLY A 639 4.74 7.46 -1.02
N GLU A 640 4.90 7.06 0.24
CA GLU A 640 4.39 7.84 1.38
C GLU A 640 5.26 9.07 1.74
N GLY A 641 6.57 9.08 1.36
CA GLY A 641 7.45 10.22 1.58
C GLY A 641 8.42 10.06 2.74
N ASN A 642 8.89 8.85 2.99
CA ASN A 642 9.93 8.58 3.99
C ASN A 642 11.24 9.29 3.63
N ASP A 643 11.59 9.41 2.35
CA ASP A 643 12.71 10.19 1.85
C ASP A 643 12.61 11.68 2.26
N SER A 644 11.42 12.28 2.13
CA SER A 644 11.16 13.66 2.55
C SER A 644 11.25 13.81 4.08
N MET A 645 10.67 12.87 4.81
CA MET A 645 10.66 12.89 6.29
C MET A 645 12.09 12.88 6.83
N LEU A 646 12.93 11.94 6.37
CA LEU A 646 14.33 11.86 6.80
C LEU A 646 15.11 13.14 6.44
N THR A 647 14.96 13.64 5.20
CA THR A 647 15.66 14.83 4.73
C THR A 647 15.26 16.08 5.53
N GLN A 648 13.96 16.29 5.76
CA GLN A 648 13.46 17.46 6.47
C GLN A 648 13.84 17.46 7.95
N ILE A 649 13.71 16.32 8.64
CA ILE A 649 14.12 16.19 10.06
C ILE A 649 15.62 16.42 10.20
N ALA A 650 16.46 15.87 9.33
CA ALA A 650 17.89 16.06 9.41
C ALA A 650 18.30 17.51 9.10
N ALA A 651 17.76 18.09 8.05
CA ALA A 651 18.05 19.47 7.66
C ALA A 651 17.65 20.49 8.75
N GLU A 652 16.43 20.34 9.31
CA GLU A 652 15.95 21.16 10.43
C GLU A 652 16.79 20.94 11.69
N GLY A 653 17.01 19.68 12.06
CA GLY A 653 17.70 19.31 13.27
C GLY A 653 19.17 19.75 13.31
N LEU A 654 19.87 19.71 12.18
CA LEU A 654 21.29 20.10 12.07
C LEU A 654 21.48 21.56 11.59
N GLY A 655 20.40 22.24 11.18
CA GLY A 655 20.48 23.61 10.66
C GLY A 655 21.19 23.71 9.31
N ILE A 656 21.11 22.66 8.46
CA ILE A 656 21.75 22.61 7.14
C ILE A 656 20.72 22.69 6.01
N PRO A 657 21.13 23.09 4.79
CA PRO A 657 20.26 23.02 3.61
C PRO A 657 19.83 21.60 3.28
N MET A 658 18.62 21.42 2.73
CA MET A 658 18.09 20.10 2.40
C MET A 658 18.91 19.34 1.33
N ASP A 659 19.52 20.06 0.40
CA ASP A 659 20.40 19.49 -0.65
C ASP A 659 21.75 18.97 -0.11
N LYS A 660 22.10 19.30 1.13
CA LYS A 660 23.24 18.76 1.86
C LYS A 660 22.93 17.44 2.58
N VAL A 661 21.68 16.98 2.57
CA VAL A 661 21.29 15.69 3.16
C VAL A 661 21.23 14.62 2.05
N ARG A 662 22.07 13.61 2.16
CA ARG A 662 22.11 12.45 1.26
C ARG A 662 21.50 11.24 1.95
N LEU A 663 20.83 10.38 1.18
CA LEU A 663 20.17 9.17 1.69
C LEU A 663 20.75 7.93 1.03
N VAL A 664 21.17 6.96 1.84
CA VAL A 664 21.52 5.58 1.47
C VAL A 664 20.51 4.66 2.16
N THR A 665 19.54 4.14 1.42
CA THR A 665 18.35 3.48 2.02
C THR A 665 18.01 2.12 1.41
N ARG A 666 18.70 1.66 0.37
CA ARG A 666 18.22 0.60 -0.51
C ARG A 666 19.15 -0.58 -0.71
N ASN A 667 20.19 -0.70 0.08
CA ASN A 667 21.21 -1.72 -0.07
C ASN A 667 21.52 -2.35 1.30
N THR A 668 21.42 -3.66 1.41
CA THR A 668 21.65 -4.37 2.69
C THR A 668 23.11 -4.35 3.16
N ASP A 669 24.07 -4.17 2.25
CA ASP A 669 25.49 -4.10 2.63
C ASP A 669 25.85 -2.73 3.27
N GLU A 670 25.09 -1.69 2.96
CA GLU A 670 25.38 -0.31 3.39
C GLU A 670 24.48 0.19 4.51
N THR A 671 23.27 -0.36 4.65
CA THR A 671 22.26 0.20 5.55
C THR A 671 22.12 -0.57 6.86
N THR A 672 21.69 0.15 7.90
CA THR A 672 21.25 -0.46 9.17
C THR A 672 19.82 -0.97 9.07
N ALA A 673 19.49 -2.02 9.83
CA ALA A 673 18.14 -2.54 9.95
C ALA A 673 17.26 -1.58 10.74
N THR A 674 16.32 -0.89 10.08
CA THR A 674 15.39 0.06 10.68
C THR A 674 14.00 -0.50 10.93
N GLY A 675 13.74 -1.76 10.54
CA GLY A 675 12.43 -2.39 10.57
C GLY A 675 11.55 -2.00 9.37
N PRO A 676 10.32 -2.57 9.26
CA PRO A 676 9.50 -2.43 8.07
C PRO A 676 8.89 -1.04 7.92
N ALA A 677 8.74 -0.56 6.67
CA ALA A 677 7.89 0.58 6.34
C ALA A 677 6.41 0.15 6.32
N ALA A 678 5.87 -0.24 7.47
CA ALA A 678 4.51 -0.72 7.70
C ALA A 678 3.99 -0.23 9.06
N GLY A 679 2.68 -0.29 9.31
CA GLY A 679 2.07 0.10 10.58
C GLY A 679 2.18 1.59 10.88
N SER A 680 2.38 2.42 9.88
CA SER A 680 2.56 3.88 10.00
C SER A 680 3.71 4.30 10.93
N ARG A 681 4.70 3.41 11.19
CA ARG A 681 5.72 3.59 12.23
C ARG A 681 6.90 4.49 11.84
N MET A 682 7.11 4.77 10.56
CA MET A 682 8.38 5.35 10.09
C MET A 682 8.68 6.72 10.71
N THR A 683 7.71 7.63 10.71
CA THR A 683 7.91 8.96 11.34
C THR A 683 8.21 8.83 12.83
N TYR A 684 7.46 8.01 13.56
CA TYR A 684 7.63 7.85 15.02
C TYR A 684 8.92 7.12 15.38
N MET A 685 9.15 5.94 14.81
CA MET A 685 10.28 5.07 15.17
C MET A 685 11.58 5.49 14.46
N CYS A 686 11.56 5.54 13.12
CA CYS A 686 12.76 5.86 12.35
C CYS A 686 13.14 7.36 12.45
N GLY A 687 12.15 8.25 12.39
CA GLY A 687 12.36 9.68 12.64
C GLY A 687 12.89 9.95 14.06
N GLY A 688 12.39 9.21 15.06
CA GLY A 688 12.89 9.30 16.44
C GLY A 688 14.34 8.79 16.59
N ALA A 689 14.71 7.71 15.89
CA ALA A 689 16.10 7.24 15.85
C ALA A 689 17.03 8.26 15.18
N LEU A 690 16.57 8.92 14.10
CA LEU A 690 17.32 9.99 13.44
C LEU A 690 17.54 11.18 14.37
N ILE A 691 16.50 11.62 15.12
CA ILE A 691 16.63 12.71 16.11
C ILE A 691 17.66 12.33 17.17
N ASN A 692 17.65 11.10 17.67
CA ASN A 692 18.64 10.63 18.63
C ASN A 692 20.08 10.71 18.09
N ALA A 693 20.33 10.39 16.81
CA ALA A 693 21.64 10.58 16.18
C ALA A 693 22.01 12.08 16.08
N ILE A 694 21.06 12.94 15.73
CA ILE A 694 21.26 14.40 15.65
C ILE A 694 21.61 14.97 17.01
N GLU A 695 20.96 14.55 18.08
CA GLU A 695 21.24 14.98 19.46
C GLU A 695 22.65 14.58 19.88
N GLN A 696 23.10 13.36 19.54
CA GLN A 696 24.49 12.93 19.79
C GLN A 696 25.51 13.81 19.04
N ILE A 697 25.23 14.20 17.79
CA ILE A 697 26.09 15.09 17.01
C ILE A 697 26.16 16.47 17.68
N LYS A 698 25.04 17.06 18.05
CA LYS A 698 24.98 18.36 18.73
C LYS A 698 25.71 18.35 20.06
N GLN A 699 25.50 17.31 20.87
CA GLN A 699 26.21 17.17 22.13
C GLN A 699 27.72 17.06 21.92
N ALA A 700 28.17 16.27 20.93
CA ALA A 700 29.58 16.15 20.61
C ALA A 700 30.19 17.46 20.10
N MET A 701 29.46 18.29 19.36
CA MET A 701 29.87 19.61 18.91
C MET A 701 30.00 20.57 20.12
N GLU A 702 29.04 20.54 21.03
CA GLU A 702 29.06 21.36 22.25
C GLU A 702 30.25 20.99 23.17
N GLU A 703 30.50 19.70 23.38
CA GLU A 703 31.60 19.18 24.22
C GLU A 703 32.99 19.70 23.77
N VAL A 704 33.23 19.85 22.47
CA VAL A 704 34.52 20.32 21.94
C VAL A 704 34.50 21.75 21.44
N GLY A 705 33.36 22.46 21.52
CA GLY A 705 33.19 23.82 21.04
C GLY A 705 33.24 23.95 19.49
N ALA A 706 33.01 22.88 18.74
CA ALA A 706 33.02 22.86 17.27
C ALA A 706 31.79 23.62 16.72
N LYS A 707 32.02 24.43 15.69
CA LYS A 707 30.95 25.15 14.97
C LYS A 707 30.63 24.49 13.60
N THR A 708 31.54 23.63 13.12
CA THR A 708 31.40 22.94 11.86
C THR A 708 31.67 21.45 12.03
N PHE A 709 31.24 20.62 11.09
CA PHE A 709 31.50 19.19 11.13
C PHE A 709 32.99 18.88 10.96
N LYS A 710 33.70 19.68 10.15
CA LYS A 710 35.13 19.57 10.00
C LYS A 710 35.88 19.83 11.32
N GLU A 711 35.50 20.83 12.06
CA GLU A 711 36.08 21.09 13.39
C GLU A 711 35.80 19.96 14.37
N LEU A 712 34.61 19.39 14.34
CA LEU A 712 34.22 18.25 15.16
C LEU A 712 35.12 17.02 14.89
N ILE A 713 35.28 16.67 13.61
CA ILE A 713 36.15 15.56 13.17
C ILE A 713 37.62 15.84 13.51
N ALA A 714 38.10 17.08 13.28
CA ALA A 714 39.46 17.50 13.60
C ALA A 714 39.76 17.43 15.11
N ALA A 715 38.74 17.62 15.96
CA ALA A 715 38.83 17.44 17.42
C ALA A 715 38.83 15.97 17.86
N GLY A 716 38.86 15.00 16.90
CA GLY A 716 38.94 13.57 17.16
C GLY A 716 37.61 12.90 17.50
N LYS A 717 36.48 13.58 17.25
CA LYS A 717 35.14 12.97 17.38
C LYS A 717 34.83 12.09 16.16
N PRO A 718 33.96 11.05 16.32
CA PRO A 718 33.56 10.21 15.18
C PRO A 718 32.92 11.00 14.04
N ALA A 719 33.15 10.57 12.80
CA ALA A 719 32.42 11.09 11.65
C ALA A 719 31.01 10.46 11.52
N ARG A 720 30.75 9.30 12.16
CA ARG A 720 29.49 8.58 12.05
C ARG A 720 28.84 8.33 13.41
N TYR A 721 27.54 8.63 13.53
CA TYR A 721 26.75 8.51 14.75
C TYR A 721 25.56 7.59 14.51
N ASN A 722 25.27 6.72 15.49
CA ASN A 722 24.19 5.75 15.42
C ASN A 722 23.08 6.12 16.41
N GLY A 723 21.95 6.58 15.90
CA GLY A 723 20.76 6.81 16.70
C GLY A 723 19.89 5.56 16.77
N THR A 724 19.25 5.36 17.90
CA THR A 724 18.37 4.23 18.16
C THR A 724 17.08 4.71 18.80
N LYS A 725 15.95 4.13 18.40
CA LYS A 725 14.68 4.21 19.12
C LYS A 725 14.15 2.81 19.33
N GLN A 726 13.79 2.50 20.57
CA GLN A 726 13.20 1.24 21.01
C GLN A 726 11.81 1.52 21.57
N ALA A 727 10.82 0.68 21.21
CA ALA A 727 9.50 0.72 21.82
C ALA A 727 9.59 0.40 23.33
N GLU A 728 8.87 1.15 24.13
CA GLU A 728 8.81 0.96 25.59
C GLU A 728 7.99 -0.27 25.97
N PHE A 729 6.95 -0.57 25.18
CA PHE A 729 6.14 -1.77 25.34
C PHE A 729 6.81 -2.99 24.72
N ALA A 730 6.69 -4.14 25.37
CA ALA A 730 7.21 -5.41 24.88
C ALA A 730 6.29 -6.58 25.26
N GLY A 731 6.28 -7.62 24.46
CA GLY A 731 5.59 -8.88 24.72
C GLY A 731 4.30 -9.08 23.93
N PRO A 732 3.80 -10.33 23.91
CA PRO A 732 2.53 -10.71 23.29
C PRO A 732 1.33 -10.29 24.14
N LEU A 733 0.13 -10.42 23.59
CA LEU A 733 -1.10 -10.44 24.37
C LEU A 733 -1.17 -11.71 25.20
N ASP A 734 -1.77 -11.62 26.38
CA ASP A 734 -2.04 -12.77 27.23
C ASP A 734 -2.99 -13.74 26.52
N LYS A 735 -2.71 -15.04 26.58
CA LYS A 735 -3.43 -16.06 25.81
C LYS A 735 -4.85 -16.31 26.28
N GLU A 736 -5.14 -16.06 27.55
CA GLU A 736 -6.46 -16.34 28.15
C GLU A 736 -7.35 -15.10 28.17
N THR A 737 -6.78 -13.94 28.41
CA THR A 737 -7.53 -12.69 28.57
C THR A 737 -7.39 -11.74 27.38
N GLY A 738 -6.36 -11.89 26.53
CA GLY A 738 -6.05 -10.95 25.45
C GLY A 738 -5.59 -9.57 25.94
N GLN A 739 -5.31 -9.42 27.24
CA GLN A 739 -4.76 -8.19 27.80
C GLN A 739 -3.26 -8.12 27.53
N GLY A 740 -2.68 -6.91 27.52
CA GLY A 740 -1.25 -6.78 27.31
C GLY A 740 -0.82 -5.48 26.64
N PRO A 741 0.43 -5.43 26.13
CA PRO A 741 1.01 -4.20 25.62
C PRO A 741 0.25 -3.63 24.43
N GLY A 742 0.19 -2.30 24.38
CA GLY A 742 -0.43 -1.51 23.32
C GLY A 742 0.55 -1.01 22.27
N TYR A 743 0.36 0.23 21.88
CA TYR A 743 1.18 0.97 20.94
C TYR A 743 1.81 2.18 21.63
N GLU A 744 2.95 2.63 21.10
CA GLU A 744 3.68 3.78 21.65
C GLU A 744 2.91 5.09 21.47
N SER A 745 2.22 5.22 20.35
CA SER A 745 1.46 6.41 19.98
C SER A 745 0.19 6.04 19.24
N GLU A 746 -0.76 6.97 19.14
CA GLU A 746 -2.00 6.75 18.40
C GLU A 746 -2.35 7.93 17.50
N VAL A 747 -2.96 7.60 16.34
CA VAL A 747 -3.55 8.55 15.41
C VAL A 747 -5.07 8.48 15.56
N HIS A 748 -5.71 9.63 15.56
CA HIS A 748 -7.17 9.72 15.66
C HIS A 748 -7.75 10.37 14.40
N CYS A 749 -8.86 9.84 13.93
CA CYS A 749 -9.52 10.30 12.72
C CYS A 749 -11.03 10.22 12.87
N VAL A 750 -11.71 11.24 12.37
CA VAL A 750 -13.16 11.22 12.11
C VAL A 750 -13.35 11.58 10.64
N GLN A 751 -14.11 10.76 9.93
CA GLN A 751 -14.39 10.98 8.52
C GLN A 751 -15.89 11.04 8.26
N MET A 752 -16.29 12.03 7.49
CA MET A 752 -17.62 12.22 6.98
C MET A 752 -17.63 11.98 5.48
N ILE A 753 -18.61 11.21 5.00
CA ILE A 753 -18.82 10.91 3.58
C ILE A 753 -20.21 11.38 3.17
N GLU A 754 -20.30 12.10 2.06
CA GLU A 754 -21.54 12.48 1.39
C GLU A 754 -21.74 11.62 0.14
N VAL A 755 -22.90 10.98 0.02
CA VAL A 755 -23.22 10.10 -1.12
C VAL A 755 -24.51 10.52 -1.81
N GLU A 756 -24.61 10.14 -3.08
CA GLU A 756 -25.84 10.12 -3.87
C GLU A 756 -26.15 8.66 -4.23
N VAL A 757 -27.37 8.22 -3.97
CA VAL A 757 -27.84 6.85 -4.18
C VAL A 757 -29.01 6.84 -5.13
N SER A 758 -28.95 6.01 -6.17
CA SER A 758 -30.09 5.69 -7.03
C SER A 758 -30.87 4.52 -6.46
N LYS A 759 -32.11 4.73 -6.02
CA LYS A 759 -32.98 3.65 -5.53
C LYS A 759 -33.34 2.63 -6.62
N GLU A 760 -33.38 3.07 -7.87
CA GLU A 760 -33.71 2.23 -9.02
C GLU A 760 -32.56 1.28 -9.39
N THR A 761 -31.34 1.82 -9.50
CA THR A 761 -30.17 1.04 -9.95
C THR A 761 -29.36 0.46 -8.80
N GLY A 762 -29.45 1.01 -7.58
CA GLY A 762 -28.60 0.70 -6.46
C GLY A 762 -27.21 1.34 -6.56
N GLU A 763 -26.93 2.14 -7.58
CA GLU A 763 -25.65 2.81 -7.74
C GLU A 763 -25.43 3.86 -6.67
N VAL A 764 -24.21 3.89 -6.12
CA VAL A 764 -23.74 4.89 -5.15
C VAL A 764 -22.64 5.71 -5.77
N LYS A 765 -22.79 7.03 -5.73
CA LYS A 765 -21.78 8.00 -6.08
C LYS A 765 -21.32 8.74 -4.83
N VAL A 766 -20.03 8.62 -4.50
CA VAL A 766 -19.44 9.47 -3.46
C VAL A 766 -19.28 10.87 -4.03
N LEU A 767 -19.78 11.86 -3.32
CA LEU A 767 -19.71 13.27 -3.70
C LEU A 767 -18.52 13.96 -3.03
N LYS A 768 -18.36 13.70 -1.73
CA LYS A 768 -17.35 14.36 -0.91
C LYS A 768 -16.92 13.49 0.27
N ALA A 769 -15.65 13.56 0.60
CA ALA A 769 -15.08 13.07 1.85
C ALA A 769 -14.46 14.23 2.63
N THR A 770 -14.86 14.43 3.88
CA THR A 770 -14.23 15.36 4.80
C THR A 770 -13.57 14.55 5.90
N THR A 771 -12.27 14.71 6.07
CA THR A 771 -11.45 13.93 7.00
C THR A 771 -10.79 14.87 8.01
N ALA A 772 -11.17 14.75 9.28
CA ALA A 772 -10.45 15.39 10.38
C ALA A 772 -9.51 14.37 11.04
N VAL A 773 -8.26 14.76 11.27
CA VAL A 773 -7.22 13.84 11.73
C VAL A 773 -6.21 14.55 12.63
N ASP A 774 -5.71 13.82 13.64
CA ASP A 774 -4.61 14.23 14.52
C ASP A 774 -3.55 13.13 14.61
N SER A 775 -2.35 13.43 14.16
CA SER A 775 -1.15 12.56 14.29
C SER A 775 0.05 13.35 14.85
N GLY A 776 -0.20 14.43 15.58
CA GLY A 776 0.82 15.38 15.98
C GLY A 776 1.20 16.36 14.87
N PRO A 777 2.20 17.22 15.10
CA PRO A 777 2.71 18.17 14.11
C PRO A 777 3.10 17.50 12.79
N VAL A 778 2.74 18.10 11.68
CA VAL A 778 2.97 17.54 10.34
C VAL A 778 4.40 17.84 9.87
N ILE A 779 5.14 16.82 9.45
CA ILE A 779 6.51 17.01 8.90
C ILE A 779 6.46 17.61 7.49
N ASN A 780 5.62 17.06 6.62
CA ASN A 780 5.43 17.55 5.25
C ASN A 780 3.94 17.53 4.91
N ARG A 781 3.35 18.72 4.82
CA ARG A 781 1.90 18.85 4.63
C ARG A 781 1.41 18.27 3.32
N LEU A 782 2.15 18.45 2.23
CA LEU A 782 1.79 17.97 0.90
C LEU A 782 1.74 16.44 0.84
N ASN A 783 2.74 15.78 1.43
CA ASN A 783 2.78 14.32 1.54
C ASN A 783 1.66 13.80 2.46
N TYR A 784 1.43 14.47 3.57
CA TYR A 784 0.41 14.13 4.55
C TYR A 784 -1.00 14.14 3.95
N GLU A 785 -1.40 15.24 3.32
CA GLU A 785 -2.68 15.35 2.63
C GLU A 785 -2.84 14.26 1.56
N GLY A 786 -1.78 13.98 0.79
CA GLY A 786 -1.80 12.90 -0.21
C GLY A 786 -2.04 11.50 0.39
N GLN A 787 -1.63 11.26 1.66
CA GLN A 787 -1.97 10.00 2.35
C GLN A 787 -3.44 9.96 2.76
N LEU A 788 -4.03 11.08 3.18
CA LEU A 788 -5.46 11.17 3.50
C LEU A 788 -6.32 10.90 2.26
N GLU A 789 -6.01 11.56 1.17
CA GLU A 789 -6.70 11.45 -0.12
C GLU A 789 -6.64 10.03 -0.69
N GLY A 790 -5.43 9.45 -0.75
CA GLY A 790 -5.26 8.10 -1.26
C GLY A 790 -5.86 7.01 -0.36
N GLY A 791 -5.93 7.23 0.95
CA GLY A 791 -6.58 6.33 1.89
C GLY A 791 -8.10 6.33 1.76
N ALA A 792 -8.70 7.51 1.61
CA ALA A 792 -10.12 7.66 1.38
C ALA A 792 -10.58 7.01 0.06
N ASP A 793 -9.83 7.23 -1.05
CA ASP A 793 -10.12 6.60 -2.35
C ASP A 793 -10.08 5.06 -2.28
N MET A 794 -9.05 4.50 -1.62
CA MET A 794 -8.96 3.05 -1.38
C MET A 794 -10.12 2.54 -0.52
N GLY A 795 -10.49 3.27 0.53
CA GLY A 795 -11.59 2.91 1.42
C GLY A 795 -12.95 2.93 0.72
N VAL A 796 -13.18 3.90 -0.17
CA VAL A 796 -14.39 3.95 -1.02
C VAL A 796 -14.41 2.76 -2.01
N GLY A 797 -13.28 2.45 -2.63
CA GLY A 797 -13.15 1.27 -3.49
C GLY A 797 -13.50 -0.03 -2.75
N TYR A 798 -12.94 -0.20 -1.54
CA TYR A 798 -13.20 -1.33 -0.65
C TYR A 798 -14.66 -1.40 -0.21
N ALA A 799 -15.28 -0.28 0.10
CA ALA A 799 -16.67 -0.23 0.53
C ALA A 799 -17.67 -0.59 -0.58
N LEU A 800 -17.42 -0.19 -1.83
CA LEU A 800 -18.44 -0.18 -2.87
C LEU A 800 -18.21 -1.17 -4.03
N ARG A 801 -16.96 -1.58 -4.33
CA ARG A 801 -16.73 -2.26 -5.61
C ARG A 801 -15.59 -3.26 -5.70
N GLU A 802 -14.50 -3.07 -4.95
CA GLU A 802 -13.31 -3.87 -5.08
C GLU A 802 -13.48 -5.25 -4.42
N GLU A 803 -13.26 -6.30 -5.19
CA GLU A 803 -13.28 -7.68 -4.71
C GLU A 803 -12.33 -8.52 -5.55
N TYR A 804 -11.51 -9.34 -4.90
CA TYR A 804 -10.71 -10.34 -5.57
C TYR A 804 -11.40 -11.70 -5.52
N ILE A 805 -11.75 -12.22 -6.70
CA ILE A 805 -12.41 -13.52 -6.85
C ILE A 805 -11.44 -14.46 -7.56
N ALA A 806 -11.03 -15.53 -6.87
CA ALA A 806 -10.12 -16.53 -7.42
C ALA A 806 -10.66 -17.13 -8.73
N GLY A 807 -9.80 -17.26 -9.73
CA GLY A 807 -10.17 -17.76 -11.05
C GLY A 807 -10.92 -16.77 -11.96
N TYR A 808 -11.44 -15.65 -11.41
CA TYR A 808 -12.15 -14.62 -12.18
C TYR A 808 -11.37 -13.31 -12.29
N THR A 809 -10.84 -12.79 -11.18
CA THR A 809 -10.08 -11.52 -11.16
C THR A 809 -8.70 -11.71 -11.78
N LYS A 810 -8.46 -11.05 -12.91
CA LYS A 810 -7.21 -11.20 -13.69
C LYS A 810 -6.59 -9.88 -14.13
N ASP A 811 -7.31 -8.78 -13.98
CA ASP A 811 -6.89 -7.46 -14.44
C ASP A 811 -7.61 -6.33 -13.70
N TRP A 812 -7.25 -5.06 -13.99
CA TRP A 812 -7.83 -3.89 -13.34
C TRP A 812 -9.32 -3.68 -13.65
N VAL A 813 -9.83 -4.23 -14.75
CA VAL A 813 -11.26 -4.13 -15.11
C VAL A 813 -12.07 -5.11 -14.28
N THR A 814 -11.64 -6.36 -14.19
CA THR A 814 -12.32 -7.41 -13.42
C THR A 814 -12.21 -7.17 -11.91
N PHE A 815 -11.14 -6.50 -11.45
CA PHE A 815 -10.99 -6.04 -10.07
C PHE A 815 -11.84 -4.80 -9.73
N LYS A 816 -12.37 -4.10 -10.75
CA LYS A 816 -13.15 -2.84 -10.63
C LYS A 816 -12.33 -1.69 -9.99
N TYR A 817 -11.08 -1.54 -10.41
CA TYR A 817 -10.15 -0.52 -9.93
C TYR A 817 -10.75 0.89 -10.03
N PRO A 818 -10.65 1.76 -8.97
CA PRO A 818 -11.10 3.16 -9.01
C PRO A 818 -10.40 3.96 -10.11
N ARG A 819 -11.13 4.81 -10.82
CA ARG A 819 -10.62 5.57 -11.95
C ARG A 819 -10.80 7.07 -11.73
N MET A 820 -10.13 7.90 -12.51
CA MET A 820 -10.25 9.36 -12.50
C MET A 820 -11.72 9.85 -12.52
N LYS A 821 -12.61 9.19 -13.28
CA LYS A 821 -14.04 9.53 -13.31
C LYS A 821 -14.78 9.30 -11.99
N ASP A 822 -14.26 8.41 -11.15
CA ASP A 822 -14.83 8.05 -9.85
C ASP A 822 -14.32 8.98 -8.74
N SER A 823 -13.36 9.88 -9.04
CA SER A 823 -12.80 10.82 -8.06
C SER A 823 -13.85 11.80 -7.56
N PHE A 824 -13.79 12.11 -6.28
CA PHE A 824 -14.71 12.97 -5.54
C PHE A 824 -13.97 14.12 -4.86
N GLU A 825 -14.72 15.09 -4.31
CA GLU A 825 -14.12 16.17 -3.54
C GLU A 825 -13.57 15.65 -2.21
N MET A 826 -12.37 16.08 -1.83
CA MET A 826 -11.75 15.71 -0.56
C MET A 826 -11.33 16.97 0.21
N VAL A 827 -11.66 17.00 1.51
CA VAL A 827 -11.28 18.07 2.43
C VAL A 827 -10.56 17.46 3.61
N SER A 828 -9.35 17.94 3.87
CA SER A 828 -8.52 17.53 5.00
C SER A 828 -8.52 18.62 6.07
N ILE A 829 -8.86 18.23 7.30
CA ILE A 829 -8.81 19.07 8.51
C ILE A 829 -7.74 18.43 9.41
N ILE A 830 -6.66 19.17 9.65
CA ILE A 830 -5.51 18.64 10.39
C ILE A 830 -5.43 19.37 11.72
N THR A 831 -5.45 18.60 12.80
CA THR A 831 -5.10 19.07 14.15
C THR A 831 -3.74 18.48 14.52
N GLU A 832 -2.98 19.18 15.36
CA GLU A 832 -1.55 18.92 15.53
C GLU A 832 -1.16 18.85 17.02
N THR A 833 -1.87 17.99 17.77
CA THR A 833 -1.54 17.74 19.18
C THR A 833 -0.23 16.96 19.30
N PRO A 834 0.84 17.48 19.92
CA PRO A 834 2.11 16.78 20.00
C PRO A 834 2.01 15.42 20.69
N ARG A 835 2.75 14.44 20.18
CA ARG A 835 2.87 13.09 20.74
C ARG A 835 4.11 12.95 21.60
N TYR A 836 3.98 12.30 22.75
CA TYR A 836 5.10 11.93 23.60
C TYR A 836 6.14 11.13 22.79
N ASN A 837 7.40 11.50 22.89
CA ASN A 837 8.51 10.88 22.17
C ASN A 837 8.31 10.77 20.64
N GLY A 838 7.36 11.47 20.05
CA GLY A 838 7.22 11.57 18.60
C GLY A 838 8.37 12.35 17.98
N ALA A 839 8.79 12.00 16.76
CA ALA A 839 9.76 12.80 16.01
C ALA A 839 9.18 14.20 15.75
N ASN A 840 9.77 15.25 16.35
CA ASN A 840 9.17 16.59 16.40
C ASN A 840 7.73 16.61 16.96
N GLY A 841 7.37 15.68 17.84
CA GLY A 841 6.01 15.47 18.33
C GLY A 841 5.06 14.76 17.36
N SER A 842 5.57 14.28 16.23
CA SER A 842 4.78 13.66 15.14
C SER A 842 4.68 12.15 15.28
N THR A 843 3.64 11.59 14.64
CA THR A 843 3.54 10.14 14.33
C THR A 843 3.06 9.93 12.90
N GLY A 844 3.09 8.69 12.40
CA GLY A 844 2.72 8.39 11.02
C GLY A 844 1.21 8.23 10.85
N VAL A 845 0.69 8.59 9.65
CA VAL A 845 -0.75 8.62 9.32
C VAL A 845 -1.15 7.63 8.20
N GLY A 846 -0.17 6.99 7.56
CA GLY A 846 -0.34 6.30 6.27
C GLY A 846 -1.50 5.30 6.16
N GLU A 847 -1.85 4.61 7.24
CA GLU A 847 -2.87 3.55 7.22
C GLU A 847 -4.22 3.98 7.82
N MET A 848 -4.23 4.96 8.72
CA MET A 848 -5.41 5.42 9.45
C MET A 848 -6.59 5.76 8.53
N THR A 849 -6.33 6.46 7.44
CA THR A 849 -7.36 7.08 6.60
C THR A 849 -8.25 6.10 5.85
N MET A 850 -7.88 4.83 5.81
CA MET A 850 -8.72 3.78 5.23
C MET A 850 -9.74 3.23 6.25
N LEU A 851 -9.47 3.32 7.57
CA LEU A 851 -10.28 2.67 8.59
C LEU A 851 -11.72 3.21 8.67
N PRO A 852 -11.94 4.53 8.77
CA PRO A 852 -13.30 5.07 8.92
C PRO A 852 -14.09 5.11 7.61
N THR A 853 -13.45 4.91 6.44
CA THR A 853 -14.09 5.18 5.15
C THR A 853 -15.25 4.23 4.87
N ALA A 854 -15.04 2.90 5.01
CA ALA A 854 -16.10 1.94 4.72
C ALA A 854 -17.33 2.14 5.64
N PRO A 855 -17.21 2.23 6.97
CA PRO A 855 -18.38 2.48 7.82
C PRO A 855 -19.01 3.85 7.59
N ALA A 856 -18.25 4.90 7.24
CA ALA A 856 -18.81 6.20 6.88
C ALA A 856 -19.63 6.14 5.58
N VAL A 857 -19.17 5.42 4.56
CA VAL A 857 -19.92 5.17 3.31
C VAL A 857 -21.21 4.41 3.59
N ILE A 858 -21.15 3.33 4.38
CA ILE A 858 -22.33 2.53 4.71
C ILE A 858 -23.33 3.33 5.55
N SER A 859 -22.86 4.15 6.50
CA SER A 859 -23.69 5.07 7.26
C SER A 859 -24.35 6.13 6.35
N ALA A 860 -23.63 6.65 5.36
CA ALA A 860 -24.19 7.59 4.38
C ALA A 860 -25.26 6.93 3.49
N ILE A 861 -25.06 5.69 3.08
CA ILE A 861 -26.06 4.90 2.36
C ILE A 861 -27.31 4.70 3.25
N TYR A 862 -27.11 4.33 4.52
CA TYR A 862 -28.22 4.19 5.47
C TYR A 862 -29.01 5.50 5.60
N ASP A 863 -28.34 6.65 5.80
CA ASP A 863 -28.99 7.95 5.89
C ASP A 863 -29.77 8.33 4.61
N ALA A 864 -29.30 7.87 3.44
CA ALA A 864 -29.97 8.10 2.16
C ALA A 864 -31.21 7.21 1.97
N ILE A 865 -31.14 5.91 2.31
CA ILE A 865 -32.14 4.92 1.93
C ILE A 865 -32.78 4.15 3.12
N GLY A 866 -32.27 4.32 4.35
CA GLY A 866 -32.82 3.72 5.60
C GLY A 866 -32.63 2.19 5.65
N VAL A 867 -31.56 1.66 5.06
CA VAL A 867 -31.23 0.23 5.10
C VAL A 867 -29.74 0.05 5.35
N TRP A 868 -29.38 -0.77 6.36
CA TRP A 868 -28.00 -1.13 6.65
C TRP A 868 -27.48 -2.21 5.69
N ILE A 869 -26.29 -2.00 5.16
CA ILE A 869 -25.54 -2.98 4.39
C ILE A 869 -24.41 -3.51 5.26
N THR A 870 -24.50 -4.76 5.68
CA THR A 870 -23.53 -5.37 6.61
C THR A 870 -22.52 -6.28 5.93
N GLU A 871 -22.58 -6.41 4.61
CA GLU A 871 -21.66 -7.21 3.79
C GLU A 871 -21.00 -6.37 2.70
N LEU A 872 -19.68 -6.20 2.80
CA LEU A 872 -18.88 -5.50 1.80
C LEU A 872 -18.46 -6.43 0.62
N PRO A 873 -18.23 -5.87 -0.59
CA PRO A 873 -18.55 -4.51 -0.99
C PRO A 873 -20.07 -4.31 -1.11
N ALA A 874 -20.56 -3.09 -0.81
CA ALA A 874 -21.95 -2.70 -0.97
C ALA A 874 -22.26 -2.43 -2.45
N THR A 875 -22.37 -3.51 -3.22
CA THR A 875 -22.60 -3.42 -4.67
C THR A 875 -24.05 -2.96 -4.97
N PRO A 876 -24.31 -2.43 -6.17
CA PRO A 876 -25.66 -2.07 -6.59
C PRO A 876 -26.69 -3.19 -6.39
N GLU A 877 -26.29 -4.44 -6.63
CA GLU A 877 -27.15 -5.62 -6.47
C GLU A 877 -27.52 -5.85 -5.01
N LYS A 878 -26.55 -5.72 -4.07
CA LYS A 878 -26.80 -5.85 -2.62
C LYS A 878 -27.69 -4.73 -2.10
N ILE A 879 -27.51 -3.51 -2.58
CA ILE A 879 -28.34 -2.34 -2.20
C ILE A 879 -29.78 -2.55 -2.69
N LYS A 880 -29.97 -2.97 -3.95
CA LYS A 880 -31.32 -3.29 -4.46
C LYS A 880 -31.99 -4.42 -3.69
N ALA A 881 -31.24 -5.48 -3.37
CA ALA A 881 -31.77 -6.59 -2.58
C ALA A 881 -32.17 -6.15 -1.17
N ALA A 882 -31.43 -5.23 -0.56
CA ALA A 882 -31.74 -4.67 0.75
C ALA A 882 -33.01 -3.77 0.68
N LEU A 883 -33.11 -2.91 -0.33
CA LEU A 883 -34.33 -2.09 -0.55
C LEU A 883 -35.58 -2.93 -0.81
N ALA A 884 -35.47 -4.06 -1.49
CA ALA A 884 -36.61 -4.95 -1.75
C ALA A 884 -37.10 -5.71 -0.51
N LYS A 885 -36.29 -5.78 0.56
CA LYS A 885 -36.66 -6.39 1.84
C LYS A 885 -37.25 -5.41 2.86
N LYS A 886 -37.16 -4.10 2.58
CA LYS A 886 -37.76 -3.00 3.37
C LYS A 886 -39.23 -2.84 3.07
#